data_bd1beb0d775af106165488f9a3792d9a
#
_entry.id   bd1beb0d775af106165488f9a3792d9a
#
_cell.length_a   1.000
_cell.length_b   1.000
_cell.length_c   1.000
_cell.angle_alpha   90.00
_cell.angle_beta   90.00
_cell.angle_gamma   90.00
#
_symmetry.space_group_name_H-M   'P 1'
#
loop_
_entity.id
_entity.type
_entity.pdbx_description
1 polymer ?
#
loop_
_entity_poly.entity_id
_entity_poly.type
_entity_poly.pdbx_seq_one_letter_code
_entity_poly.pdbx_strand_id
1 'polypeptide(L)'
;MGESVLEEESRHLRQVHQRIGQALEQAKESVQKSDREYMDTKRYMVEHRGDIDPHEMFQNELLLKQTDRTGAMAVEILERLKKLKDSPYFARIDFCEAGQGEPFSYYIGRFALNHDREPLVFDWRAPVSGMFYDCEVGPAAFQAPDGRIQGELTKKRQFKIRGGKMEYALETSSHIQDDVLQKELSHTSDEKMKSIISTIQKEQNRIIRNENQGTMIIQGVAGSGKTSIALHRIAYLLYRFKNRLSAKNVTILSPNRVFGDYISNVIPELGEEPIYELSFEELAEIQLEGRMGFEPEQDLDQEGDADESRSGDPGESRGKSRSSDPGRGERERFKSTLEFVRLMDAYIEMLPDMVFAPKDYTFGRFRADAKWIGKRFKAYGTFPVKRRLLMVADDIRDRFDTENIMEDELPRQGGILKSLASMLTMKNTLAVYRDFYEKIGKKELFVMADKKTLEWADVYPFLYLHAAFEGLKESGITRHLVIDEMQDYTPVQYAALNRMFPCQKTILGDFGQFIHPNHLHTLEDLLHLYEGAEFVRLNKSYRSTYEIMTFAGHIRAASGLEPVKRHGDVPGLVSCRNEEEELCRIMDLIRDFRSGDNASLGIILKTHREAAELYDLLSEEFEVHLIEPESTRFSSGISVTSVKMAKGLEFDQVIVPHASDRNYRTDHDRSLLYIACTRAMHRLTLTFSGKRTGFID
;
A
#
# COMPACT_ATOMS: atom_id res chain seq x y z
N MET A 1 -45.88 14.84 24.08
CA MET A 1 -44.66 15.48 23.48
C MET A 1 -43.74 14.34 23.07
N GLY A 2 -43.43 14.22 21.81
CA GLY A 2 -42.47 13.19 21.35
C GLY A 2 -41.10 13.49 21.95
N GLU A 3 -40.45 12.47 22.47
CA GLU A 3 -39.07 12.52 22.95
C GLU A 3 -38.15 12.94 21.79
N SER A 4 -37.15 13.79 22.07
CA SER A 4 -36.21 14.17 21.01
C SER A 4 -35.36 12.96 20.62
N VAL A 5 -34.98 12.86 19.32
CA VAL A 5 -34.11 11.77 18.82
C VAL A 5 -32.85 11.63 19.69
N LEU A 6 -32.29 12.75 20.11
CA LEU A 6 -31.10 12.80 20.96
C LEU A 6 -31.34 12.18 22.36
N GLU A 7 -32.53 12.37 22.96
CA GLU A 7 -32.87 11.82 24.27
C GLU A 7 -33.09 10.30 24.21
N GLU A 8 -33.82 9.81 23.18
CA GLU A 8 -34.01 8.39 22.91
C GLU A 8 -32.65 7.66 22.80
N GLU A 9 -31.79 8.16 21.92
CA GLU A 9 -30.51 7.52 21.64
C GLU A 9 -29.49 7.68 22.79
N SER A 10 -29.55 8.78 23.53
CA SER A 10 -28.72 8.95 24.73
C SER A 10 -29.13 7.97 25.86
N ARG A 11 -30.40 7.59 25.93
CA ARG A 11 -30.87 6.55 26.87
C ARG A 11 -30.33 5.18 26.46
N HIS A 12 -30.42 4.84 25.17
CA HIS A 12 -29.87 3.60 24.65
C HIS A 12 -28.34 3.51 24.86
N LEU A 13 -27.62 4.61 24.59
CA LEU A 13 -26.16 4.68 24.82
C LEU A 13 -25.79 4.37 26.28
N ARG A 14 -26.54 4.89 27.26
CA ARG A 14 -26.31 4.59 28.69
C ARG A 14 -26.47 3.10 29.00
N GLN A 15 -27.48 2.44 28.41
CA GLN A 15 -27.69 0.98 28.55
C GLN A 15 -26.53 0.17 27.97
N VAL A 16 -26.10 0.53 26.76
CA VAL A 16 -24.95 -0.10 26.10
C VAL A 16 -23.67 0.09 26.92
N HIS A 17 -23.42 1.29 27.45
CA HIS A 17 -22.27 1.57 28.30
C HIS A 17 -22.26 0.76 29.62
N GLN A 18 -23.41 0.56 30.23
CA GLN A 18 -23.53 -0.28 31.42
C GLN A 18 -23.12 -1.73 31.09
N ARG A 19 -23.57 -2.27 29.97
CA ARG A 19 -23.23 -3.64 29.52
C ARG A 19 -21.75 -3.75 29.11
N ILE A 20 -21.18 -2.73 28.46
CA ILE A 20 -19.74 -2.67 28.19
C ILE A 20 -18.94 -2.63 29.49
N GLY A 21 -19.41 -1.91 30.50
CA GLY A 21 -18.77 -1.86 31.83
C GLY A 21 -18.70 -3.24 32.48
N GLN A 22 -19.77 -4.01 32.42
CA GLN A 22 -19.81 -5.39 32.90
C GLN A 22 -18.86 -6.31 32.14
N ALA A 23 -18.87 -6.22 30.81
CA ALA A 23 -17.97 -6.99 29.96
C ALA A 23 -16.48 -6.64 30.19
N LEU A 24 -16.17 -5.37 30.46
CA LEU A 24 -14.81 -4.92 30.79
C LEU A 24 -14.29 -5.54 32.11
N GLU A 25 -15.12 -5.59 33.14
CA GLU A 25 -14.72 -6.23 34.40
C GLU A 25 -14.49 -7.74 34.21
N GLN A 26 -15.36 -8.43 33.49
CA GLN A 26 -15.18 -9.85 33.15
C GLN A 26 -13.91 -10.10 32.33
N ALA A 27 -13.61 -9.21 31.35
CA ALA A 27 -12.38 -9.31 30.55
C ALA A 27 -11.13 -9.10 31.40
N LYS A 28 -11.13 -8.13 32.32
CA LYS A 28 -10.02 -7.91 33.26
C LYS A 28 -9.79 -9.13 34.17
N GLU A 29 -10.85 -9.69 34.70
CA GLU A 29 -10.76 -10.90 35.50
C GLU A 29 -10.18 -12.09 34.71
N SER A 30 -10.59 -12.22 33.43
CA SER A 30 -10.06 -13.26 32.52
C SER A 30 -8.56 -13.09 32.26
N VAL A 31 -8.09 -11.86 32.01
CA VAL A 31 -6.66 -11.55 31.85
C VAL A 31 -5.90 -11.92 33.13
N GLN A 32 -6.36 -11.42 34.28
CA GLN A 32 -5.71 -11.72 35.58
C GLN A 32 -5.68 -13.21 35.90
N LYS A 33 -6.71 -13.94 35.52
CA LYS A 33 -6.78 -15.39 35.72
C LYS A 33 -5.74 -16.10 34.85
N SER A 34 -5.70 -15.78 33.56
CA SER A 34 -4.72 -16.35 32.60
C SER A 34 -3.28 -16.03 33.01
N ASP A 35 -3.01 -14.82 33.48
CA ASP A 35 -1.67 -14.42 33.95
C ASP A 35 -1.24 -15.25 35.20
N ARG A 36 -2.17 -15.45 36.15
CA ARG A 36 -1.89 -16.28 37.35
C ARG A 36 -1.61 -17.72 36.95
N GLU A 37 -2.48 -18.32 36.13
CA GLU A 37 -2.33 -19.71 35.66
C GLU A 37 -1.00 -19.90 34.92
N TYR A 38 -0.61 -18.94 34.06
CA TYR A 38 0.67 -18.96 33.36
C TYR A 38 1.85 -18.91 34.34
N MET A 39 1.83 -17.94 35.26
CA MET A 39 2.90 -17.77 36.25
C MET A 39 3.02 -18.96 37.20
N ASP A 40 1.91 -19.54 37.64
CA ASP A 40 1.91 -20.69 38.55
C ASP A 40 2.45 -21.95 37.85
N THR A 41 2.02 -22.21 36.62
CA THR A 41 2.56 -23.31 35.79
C THR A 41 4.05 -23.13 35.52
N LYS A 42 4.47 -21.92 35.17
CA LYS A 42 5.88 -21.60 34.90
C LYS A 42 6.74 -21.77 36.17
N ARG A 43 6.24 -21.30 37.31
CA ARG A 43 6.91 -21.46 38.61
C ARG A 43 7.08 -22.94 38.97
N TYR A 44 6.01 -23.72 38.82
CA TYR A 44 6.04 -25.16 39.05
C TYR A 44 7.11 -25.86 38.21
N MET A 45 7.17 -25.55 36.90
CA MET A 45 8.18 -26.13 36.00
C MET A 45 9.61 -25.73 36.35
N VAL A 46 9.82 -24.51 36.87
CA VAL A 46 11.16 -24.03 37.28
C VAL A 46 11.58 -24.70 38.60
N GLU A 47 10.69 -24.76 39.58
CA GLU A 47 10.98 -25.30 40.90
C GLU A 47 11.25 -26.83 40.87
N HIS A 48 10.58 -27.57 39.99
CA HIS A 48 10.67 -29.02 39.87
C HIS A 48 11.43 -29.51 38.64
N ARG A 49 12.28 -28.65 38.05
CA ARG A 49 12.97 -28.92 36.79
C ARG A 49 13.78 -30.22 36.70
N GLY A 50 14.21 -30.76 37.88
CA GLY A 50 14.95 -32.01 37.95
C GLY A 50 14.09 -33.24 38.28
N ASP A 51 12.88 -33.02 38.75
CA ASP A 51 11.99 -34.07 39.27
C ASP A 51 10.81 -34.40 38.35
N ILE A 52 10.50 -33.50 37.42
CA ILE A 52 9.42 -33.67 36.43
C ILE A 52 9.87 -34.64 35.32
N ASP A 53 9.03 -35.64 35.06
CA ASP A 53 9.27 -36.58 33.97
C ASP A 53 9.09 -35.91 32.61
N PRO A 54 9.78 -36.35 31.54
CA PRO A 54 9.70 -35.75 30.21
C PRO A 54 8.30 -35.65 29.62
N HIS A 55 7.38 -36.57 29.99
CA HIS A 55 5.99 -36.57 29.54
C HIS A 55 5.18 -35.46 30.21
N GLU A 56 5.37 -35.30 31.52
CA GLU A 56 4.75 -34.23 32.30
C GLU A 56 5.32 -32.86 31.90
N MET A 57 6.63 -32.76 31.64
CA MET A 57 7.25 -31.53 31.12
C MET A 57 6.60 -31.11 29.82
N PHE A 58 6.43 -32.02 28.86
CA PHE A 58 5.77 -31.75 27.58
C PHE A 58 4.31 -31.30 27.78
N GLN A 59 3.56 -31.90 28.68
CA GLN A 59 2.18 -31.50 29.00
C GLN A 59 2.12 -30.08 29.57
N ASN A 60 3.04 -29.75 30.49
CA ASN A 60 3.15 -28.41 31.06
C ASN A 60 3.56 -27.34 30.05
N GLU A 61 4.45 -27.68 29.12
CA GLU A 61 4.76 -26.77 27.99
C GLU A 61 3.55 -26.53 27.07
N LEU A 62 2.75 -27.58 26.83
CA LEU A 62 1.52 -27.46 26.03
C LEU A 62 0.49 -26.58 26.75
N LEU A 63 0.35 -26.77 28.06
CA LEU A 63 -0.52 -25.97 28.93
C LEU A 63 -0.09 -24.49 28.92
N LEU A 64 1.22 -24.21 29.06
CA LEU A 64 1.75 -22.85 29.00
C LEU A 64 1.41 -22.18 27.66
N LYS A 65 1.63 -22.85 26.53
CA LYS A 65 1.28 -22.34 25.20
C LYS A 65 -0.23 -22.09 25.05
N GLN A 66 -1.06 -22.94 25.63
CA GLN A 66 -2.52 -22.78 25.62
C GLN A 66 -2.95 -21.58 26.47
N THR A 67 -2.39 -21.45 27.69
CA THR A 67 -2.70 -20.36 28.62
C THR A 67 -2.21 -19.02 28.06
N ASP A 68 -1.01 -18.97 27.46
CA ASP A 68 -0.48 -17.79 26.78
C ASP A 68 -1.41 -17.34 25.63
N ARG A 69 -1.86 -18.27 24.80
CA ARG A 69 -2.81 -17.98 23.72
C ARG A 69 -4.17 -17.49 24.26
N THR A 70 -4.65 -18.07 25.35
CA THR A 70 -5.92 -17.65 25.99
C THR A 70 -5.76 -16.26 26.60
N GLY A 71 -4.63 -15.99 27.26
CA GLY A 71 -4.29 -14.68 27.81
C GLY A 71 -4.20 -13.59 26.74
N ALA A 72 -3.52 -13.88 25.62
CA ALA A 72 -3.44 -12.96 24.49
C ALA A 72 -4.83 -12.62 23.93
N MET A 73 -5.71 -13.60 23.76
CA MET A 73 -7.11 -13.37 23.36
C MET A 73 -7.88 -12.52 24.37
N ALA A 74 -7.69 -12.74 25.68
CA ALA A 74 -8.35 -11.97 26.72
C ALA A 74 -7.89 -10.50 26.72
N VAL A 75 -6.60 -10.24 26.48
CA VAL A 75 -6.04 -8.89 26.34
C VAL A 75 -6.64 -8.20 25.09
N GLU A 76 -6.72 -8.89 23.98
CA GLU A 76 -7.33 -8.34 22.74
C GLU A 76 -8.80 -7.95 22.98
N ILE A 77 -9.58 -8.81 23.64
CA ILE A 77 -10.97 -8.51 24.00
C ILE A 77 -11.05 -7.28 24.92
N LEU A 78 -10.14 -7.19 25.91
CA LEU A 78 -10.09 -6.05 26.83
C LEU A 78 -9.81 -4.73 26.09
N GLU A 79 -8.83 -4.70 25.20
CA GLU A 79 -8.51 -3.51 24.41
C GLU A 79 -9.66 -3.11 23.46
N ARG A 80 -10.30 -4.09 22.83
CA ARG A 80 -11.48 -3.88 22.00
C ARG A 80 -12.65 -3.27 22.79
N LEU A 81 -12.91 -3.77 24.01
CA LEU A 81 -13.96 -3.23 24.88
C LEU A 81 -13.65 -1.82 25.37
N LYS A 82 -12.37 -1.47 25.61
CA LYS A 82 -11.96 -0.10 25.93
C LYS A 82 -12.29 0.85 24.78
N LYS A 83 -11.98 0.48 23.53
CA LYS A 83 -12.34 1.27 22.33
C LYS A 83 -13.85 1.40 22.17
N LEU A 84 -14.61 0.33 22.40
CA LEU A 84 -16.08 0.35 22.38
C LEU A 84 -16.68 1.27 23.45
N LYS A 85 -16.04 1.39 24.62
CA LYS A 85 -16.49 2.30 25.67
C LYS A 85 -16.43 3.77 25.24
N ASP A 86 -15.45 4.12 24.43
CA ASP A 86 -15.32 5.50 23.91
C ASP A 86 -16.40 5.80 22.84
N SER A 87 -16.60 4.90 21.87
CA SER A 87 -17.57 5.05 20.78
C SER A 87 -18.10 3.68 20.36
N PRO A 88 -19.20 3.19 20.96
CA PRO A 88 -19.70 1.84 20.73
C PRO A 88 -20.28 1.65 19.34
N TYR A 89 -20.98 2.65 18.81
CA TYR A 89 -21.61 2.62 17.48
C TYR A 89 -21.69 4.03 16.89
N PHE A 90 -21.86 4.09 15.57
CA PHE A 90 -21.95 5.35 14.84
C PHE A 90 -23.23 5.46 13.97
N ALA A 91 -23.98 4.36 13.83
CA ALA A 91 -25.22 4.35 13.05
C ALA A 91 -26.26 3.38 13.62
N ARG A 92 -27.52 3.61 13.23
CA ARG A 92 -28.66 2.71 13.46
C ARG A 92 -29.47 2.64 12.20
N ILE A 93 -29.92 1.45 11.85
CA ILE A 93 -30.93 1.20 10.85
C ILE A 93 -32.06 0.36 11.47
N ASP A 94 -33.30 0.69 11.14
CA ASP A 94 -34.45 -0.12 11.50
C ASP A 94 -34.96 -0.81 10.22
N PHE A 95 -34.90 -2.12 10.20
CA PHE A 95 -35.23 -2.93 9.03
C PHE A 95 -36.36 -3.91 9.36
N CYS A 96 -37.40 -3.90 8.55
CA CYS A 96 -38.52 -4.84 8.63
C CYS A 96 -38.35 -5.89 7.52
N GLU A 97 -38.10 -7.13 7.88
CA GLU A 97 -38.03 -8.25 6.94
C GLU A 97 -39.40 -8.55 6.34
N ALA A 98 -39.46 -8.90 5.05
CA ALA A 98 -40.70 -9.24 4.36
C ALA A 98 -41.40 -10.40 5.05
N GLY A 99 -42.64 -10.15 5.54
CA GLY A 99 -43.43 -11.12 6.31
C GLY A 99 -43.30 -11.02 7.82
N GLN A 100 -42.46 -10.13 8.36
CA GLN A 100 -42.37 -9.79 9.78
C GLN A 100 -43.14 -8.48 10.05
N GLY A 101 -43.82 -8.38 11.20
CA GLY A 101 -44.70 -7.24 11.51
C GLY A 101 -44.00 -6.03 12.14
N GLU A 102 -42.82 -6.20 12.76
CA GLU A 102 -42.11 -5.14 13.46
C GLU A 102 -40.66 -5.01 12.96
N PRO A 103 -40.15 -3.77 12.80
CA PRO A 103 -38.76 -3.55 12.40
C PRO A 103 -37.79 -3.89 13.54
N PHE A 104 -36.71 -4.56 13.21
CA PHE A 104 -35.58 -4.77 14.11
C PHE A 104 -34.55 -3.64 13.97
N SER A 105 -34.02 -3.16 15.11
CA SER A 105 -33.05 -2.08 15.17
C SER A 105 -31.62 -2.63 15.18
N TYR A 106 -30.84 -2.31 14.16
CA TYR A 106 -29.42 -2.69 14.04
C TYR A 106 -28.53 -1.50 14.33
N TYR A 107 -27.86 -1.52 15.49
CA TYR A 107 -26.82 -0.55 15.82
C TYR A 107 -25.50 -1.00 15.21
N ILE A 108 -24.86 -0.13 14.44
CA ILE A 108 -23.68 -0.43 13.64
C ILE A 108 -22.47 0.29 14.23
N GLY A 109 -21.44 -0.48 14.58
CA GLY A 109 -20.21 0.03 15.15
C GLY A 109 -18.97 -0.51 14.45
N ARG A 110 -17.82 -0.04 14.93
CA ARG A 110 -16.52 -0.51 14.44
C ARG A 110 -16.28 -1.99 14.75
N PHE A 111 -16.78 -2.47 15.88
CA PHE A 111 -16.69 -3.85 16.32
C PHE A 111 -18.06 -4.37 16.72
N ALA A 112 -18.30 -5.66 16.54
CA ALA A 112 -19.48 -6.31 17.10
C ALA A 112 -19.37 -6.38 18.63
N LEU A 113 -20.53 -6.19 19.30
CA LEU A 113 -20.68 -6.39 20.73
C LEU A 113 -21.88 -7.30 20.97
N ASN A 114 -21.65 -8.46 21.59
CA ASN A 114 -22.69 -9.37 22.05
C ASN A 114 -22.70 -9.37 23.59
N HIS A 115 -23.88 -9.40 24.18
CA HIS A 115 -24.08 -9.57 25.61
C HIS A 115 -25.20 -10.58 25.84
N ASP A 116 -24.95 -11.61 26.65
CA ASP A 116 -25.89 -12.70 26.93
C ASP A 116 -26.53 -13.33 25.66
N ARG A 117 -25.70 -13.51 24.62
CA ARG A 117 -26.08 -14.01 23.27
C ARG A 117 -26.94 -13.06 22.43
N GLU A 118 -27.26 -11.87 22.93
CA GLU A 118 -27.94 -10.85 22.17
C GLU A 118 -26.93 -9.91 21.48
N PRO A 119 -27.03 -9.67 20.17
CA PRO A 119 -26.20 -8.72 19.48
C PRO A 119 -26.64 -7.29 19.84
N LEU A 120 -25.77 -6.54 20.52
CA LEU A 120 -26.01 -5.13 20.89
C LEU A 120 -25.48 -4.16 19.82
N VAL A 121 -24.35 -4.53 19.22
CA VAL A 121 -23.72 -3.75 18.15
C VAL A 121 -23.27 -4.71 17.06
N PHE A 122 -23.63 -4.40 15.84
CA PHE A 122 -23.22 -5.12 14.63
C PHE A 122 -21.94 -4.51 14.07
N ASP A 123 -21.01 -5.36 13.64
CA ASP A 123 -19.80 -4.93 12.96
C ASP A 123 -20.17 -4.25 11.62
N TRP A 124 -19.50 -3.14 11.28
CA TRP A 124 -19.75 -2.42 10.02
C TRP A 124 -19.53 -3.29 8.78
N ARG A 125 -18.70 -4.34 8.89
CA ARG A 125 -18.40 -5.30 7.82
C ARG A 125 -19.51 -6.34 7.63
N ALA A 126 -20.38 -6.51 8.59
CA ALA A 126 -21.47 -7.48 8.50
C ALA A 126 -22.38 -7.19 7.29
N PRO A 127 -22.98 -8.23 6.67
CA PRO A 127 -23.84 -8.05 5.51
C PRO A 127 -24.99 -7.07 5.74
N VAL A 128 -25.68 -7.16 6.88
CA VAL A 128 -26.77 -6.27 7.27
C VAL A 128 -26.33 -4.81 7.37
N SER A 129 -25.12 -4.57 7.87
CA SER A 129 -24.55 -3.22 8.00
C SER A 129 -24.31 -2.54 6.65
N GLY A 130 -24.20 -3.32 5.56
CA GLY A 130 -24.09 -2.80 4.19
C GLY A 130 -25.27 -1.91 3.79
N MET A 131 -26.47 -2.21 4.29
CA MET A 131 -27.68 -1.41 3.98
C MET A 131 -27.55 0.05 4.44
N PHE A 132 -26.79 0.31 5.50
CA PHE A 132 -26.53 1.69 5.94
C PHE A 132 -25.85 2.53 4.85
N TYR A 133 -24.94 1.93 4.09
CA TYR A 133 -24.17 2.63 3.06
C TYR A 133 -24.89 2.65 1.69
N ASP A 134 -25.55 1.55 1.35
CA ASP A 134 -26.03 1.29 0.00
C ASP A 134 -27.51 1.65 -0.21
N CYS A 135 -28.31 1.63 0.86
CA CYS A 135 -29.77 1.78 0.77
C CYS A 135 -30.24 3.13 1.33
N GLU A 136 -31.30 3.66 0.71
CA GLU A 136 -32.13 4.72 1.26
C GLU A 136 -33.29 4.11 2.06
N VAL A 137 -34.01 4.94 2.82
CA VAL A 137 -35.28 4.52 3.48
C VAL A 137 -36.26 4.07 2.41
N GLY A 138 -36.83 2.86 2.57
CA GLY A 138 -37.69 2.19 1.61
C GLY A 138 -37.24 0.75 1.34
N PRO A 139 -37.58 0.18 0.17
CA PRO A 139 -37.24 -1.21 -0.16
C PRO A 139 -35.73 -1.46 -0.11
N ALA A 140 -35.30 -2.46 0.69
CA ALA A 140 -33.91 -2.79 0.88
C ALA A 140 -33.72 -4.32 0.94
N ALA A 141 -32.48 -4.76 0.68
CA ALA A 141 -32.10 -6.16 0.80
C ALA A 141 -30.62 -6.30 1.11
N PHE A 142 -30.25 -7.40 1.78
CA PHE A 142 -28.84 -7.77 1.98
C PHE A 142 -28.64 -9.27 1.78
N GLN A 143 -27.39 -9.68 1.53
CA GLN A 143 -27.02 -11.08 1.34
C GLN A 143 -26.57 -11.67 2.67
N ALA A 144 -27.41 -12.49 3.30
CA ALA A 144 -27.05 -13.28 4.47
C ALA A 144 -26.38 -14.61 4.05
N PRO A 145 -25.72 -15.34 4.97
CA PRO A 145 -25.19 -16.67 4.68
C PRO A 145 -26.23 -17.65 4.13
N ASP A 146 -27.45 -17.57 4.62
CA ASP A 146 -28.58 -18.47 4.28
C ASP A 146 -29.38 -18.00 3.07
N GLY A 147 -28.99 -16.87 2.42
CA GLY A 147 -29.68 -16.36 1.24
C GLY A 147 -29.88 -14.85 1.27
N ARG A 148 -30.61 -14.34 0.27
CA ARG A 148 -30.95 -12.92 0.14
C ARG A 148 -32.18 -12.61 0.98
N ILE A 149 -32.01 -11.72 1.98
CA ILE A 149 -33.11 -11.21 2.81
C ILE A 149 -33.60 -9.89 2.20
N GLN A 150 -34.91 -9.79 1.99
CA GLN A 150 -35.59 -8.61 1.44
C GLN A 150 -36.57 -8.04 2.46
N GLY A 151 -36.77 -6.73 2.42
CA GLY A 151 -37.68 -6.05 3.33
C GLY A 151 -37.71 -4.56 3.09
N GLU A 152 -38.04 -3.80 4.11
CA GLU A 152 -38.12 -2.35 4.09
C GLU A 152 -37.26 -1.73 5.18
N LEU A 153 -36.40 -0.81 4.77
CA LEU A 153 -35.62 0.03 5.68
C LEU A 153 -36.52 1.19 6.12
N THR A 154 -36.98 1.17 7.36
CA THR A 154 -37.96 2.13 7.88
C THR A 154 -37.31 3.35 8.50
N LYS A 155 -36.07 3.23 8.99
CA LYS A 155 -35.35 4.31 9.66
C LYS A 155 -33.85 4.18 9.46
N LYS A 156 -33.20 5.32 9.39
CA LYS A 156 -31.75 5.42 9.30
C LYS A 156 -31.27 6.61 10.14
N ARG A 157 -30.35 6.35 11.08
CA ARG A 157 -29.76 7.37 11.96
C ARG A 157 -28.25 7.29 11.95
N GLN A 158 -27.61 8.43 12.10
CA GLN A 158 -26.16 8.56 12.24
C GLN A 158 -25.82 9.28 13.53
N PHE A 159 -24.77 8.83 14.21
CA PHE A 159 -24.36 9.34 15.50
C PHE A 159 -22.89 9.74 15.51
N LYS A 160 -22.56 10.73 16.32
CA LYS A 160 -21.20 10.96 16.78
C LYS A 160 -21.15 10.81 18.29
N ILE A 161 -20.34 9.84 18.73
CA ILE A 161 -20.12 9.52 20.13
C ILE A 161 -18.63 9.66 20.39
N ARG A 162 -18.26 10.48 21.39
CA ARG A 162 -16.87 10.75 21.77
C ARG A 162 -16.77 10.76 23.29
N GLY A 163 -15.75 10.07 23.85
CA GLY A 163 -15.58 9.95 25.29
C GLY A 163 -16.81 9.34 25.97
N GLY A 164 -17.56 8.48 25.27
CA GLY A 164 -18.79 7.91 25.78
C GLY A 164 -19.99 8.86 25.86
N LYS A 165 -19.91 10.03 25.24
CA LYS A 165 -21.01 11.02 25.18
C LYS A 165 -21.46 11.21 23.75
N MET A 166 -22.77 11.31 23.55
CA MET A 166 -23.37 11.59 22.24
C MET A 166 -23.27 13.09 21.95
N GLU A 167 -22.52 13.45 20.91
CA GLU A 167 -22.37 14.82 20.44
C GLU A 167 -23.56 15.22 19.55
N TYR A 168 -23.97 14.31 18.66
CA TYR A 168 -25.18 14.48 17.86
C TYR A 168 -25.82 13.14 17.47
N ALA A 169 -27.12 13.21 17.18
CA ALA A 169 -27.90 12.13 16.57
C ALA A 169 -28.76 12.73 15.44
N LEU A 170 -28.53 12.26 14.22
CA LEU A 170 -29.22 12.76 13.02
C LEU A 170 -30.03 11.63 12.38
N GLU A 171 -31.31 11.91 12.08
CA GLU A 171 -32.14 11.00 11.29
C GLU A 171 -32.06 11.44 9.82
N THR A 172 -31.76 10.49 8.93
CA THR A 172 -31.59 10.73 7.50
C THR A 172 -32.44 9.77 6.68
N SER A 173 -33.03 10.25 5.61
CA SER A 173 -33.79 9.43 4.66
C SER A 173 -32.97 9.00 3.44
N SER A 174 -31.88 9.72 3.15
CA SER A 174 -31.03 9.52 1.98
C SER A 174 -29.68 8.89 2.33
N HIS A 175 -28.80 8.76 1.36
CA HIS A 175 -27.38 8.47 1.60
C HIS A 175 -26.75 9.52 2.53
N ILE A 176 -25.58 9.21 3.11
CA ILE A 176 -24.88 10.08 4.06
C ILE A 176 -24.92 11.52 3.56
N GLN A 177 -25.53 12.42 4.36
CA GLN A 177 -25.71 13.81 3.97
C GLN A 177 -24.36 14.52 3.85
N ASP A 178 -24.22 15.37 2.84
CA ASP A 178 -23.03 16.21 2.64
C ASP A 178 -22.67 17.02 3.90
N ASP A 179 -23.68 17.45 4.68
CA ASP A 179 -23.49 18.20 5.92
C ASP A 179 -22.74 17.42 7.02
N VAL A 180 -23.01 16.10 7.14
CA VAL A 180 -22.32 15.25 8.11
C VAL A 180 -20.89 14.99 7.65
N LEU A 181 -20.72 14.70 6.36
CA LEU A 181 -19.42 14.57 5.74
C LEU A 181 -18.60 15.86 5.89
N GLN A 182 -19.20 17.03 5.68
CA GLN A 182 -18.57 18.33 5.85
C GLN A 182 -18.15 18.56 7.30
N LYS A 183 -18.98 18.23 8.29
CA LYS A 183 -18.63 18.35 9.71
C LYS A 183 -17.47 17.44 10.09
N GLU A 184 -17.50 16.17 9.65
CA GLU A 184 -16.40 15.24 9.93
C GLU A 184 -15.10 15.66 9.23
N LEU A 185 -15.18 16.18 8.02
CA LEU A 185 -14.04 16.70 7.27
C LEU A 185 -13.54 18.06 7.75
N SER A 186 -14.26 18.77 8.59
CA SER A 186 -13.83 20.07 9.16
C SER A 186 -12.91 19.95 10.37
N HIS A 187 -12.73 18.75 10.93
CA HIS A 187 -11.81 18.50 12.04
C HIS A 187 -10.35 18.37 11.56
N THR A 188 -9.39 18.46 12.47
CA THR A 188 -7.95 18.42 12.18
C THR A 188 -7.48 17.08 11.68
N SER A 189 -6.33 17.04 10.99
CA SER A 189 -5.78 15.87 10.28
C SER A 189 -5.61 14.62 11.14
N ASP A 190 -5.20 14.74 12.38
CA ASP A 190 -4.96 13.62 13.31
C ASP A 190 -6.24 12.84 13.68
N GLU A 191 -7.39 13.52 13.72
CA GLU A 191 -8.68 12.88 14.02
C GLU A 191 -9.33 12.24 12.79
N LYS A 192 -9.03 12.76 11.59
CA LYS A 192 -9.66 12.34 10.33
C LYS A 192 -9.19 10.98 9.85
N MET A 193 -7.93 10.66 10.09
CA MET A 193 -7.38 9.37 9.69
C MET A 193 -7.92 8.21 10.52
N LYS A 194 -8.52 8.50 11.70
CA LYS A 194 -8.96 7.48 12.65
C LYS A 194 -10.29 6.82 12.36
N SER A 195 -11.20 7.40 11.58
CA SER A 195 -12.48 6.75 11.30
C SER A 195 -13.26 7.33 10.13
N ILE A 196 -12.98 6.85 8.93
CA ILE A 196 -13.81 7.12 7.74
C ILE A 196 -15.03 6.19 7.70
N ILE A 197 -15.12 5.18 8.58
CA ILE A 197 -16.17 4.16 8.54
C ILE A 197 -17.58 4.75 8.54
N SER A 198 -17.82 5.82 9.29
CA SER A 198 -19.13 6.47 9.36
C SER A 198 -19.47 7.34 8.14
N THR A 199 -18.49 7.62 7.28
CA THR A 199 -18.61 8.52 6.11
C THR A 199 -18.34 7.85 4.77
N ILE A 200 -18.17 6.52 4.75
CA ILE A 200 -18.00 5.74 3.52
C ILE A 200 -19.21 5.98 2.60
N GLN A 201 -18.92 6.48 1.39
CA GLN A 201 -19.93 6.71 0.38
C GLN A 201 -20.35 5.41 -0.33
N LYS A 202 -21.52 5.38 -0.94
CA LYS A 202 -22.04 4.21 -1.66
C LYS A 202 -21.07 3.64 -2.70
N GLU A 203 -20.43 4.51 -3.49
CA GLU A 203 -19.45 4.11 -4.51
C GLU A 203 -18.22 3.43 -3.86
N GLN A 204 -17.73 4.01 -2.76
CA GLN A 204 -16.63 3.46 -1.99
C GLN A 204 -16.98 2.12 -1.34
N ASN A 205 -18.20 2.03 -0.74
CA ASN A 205 -18.68 0.79 -0.12
C ASN A 205 -18.76 -0.36 -1.11
N ARG A 206 -19.20 -0.09 -2.34
CA ARG A 206 -19.23 -1.08 -3.42
C ARG A 206 -17.84 -1.66 -3.72
N ILE A 207 -16.80 -0.82 -3.72
CA ILE A 207 -15.41 -1.26 -3.92
C ILE A 207 -14.93 -2.07 -2.73
N ILE A 208 -15.17 -1.58 -1.51
CA ILE A 208 -14.75 -2.23 -0.26
C ILE A 208 -15.33 -3.64 -0.17
N ARG A 209 -16.62 -3.81 -0.49
CA ARG A 209 -17.34 -5.08 -0.37
C ARG A 209 -17.30 -5.98 -1.62
N ASN A 210 -16.54 -5.60 -2.61
CA ASN A 210 -16.38 -6.42 -3.80
C ASN A 210 -15.57 -7.68 -3.49
N GLU A 211 -16.18 -8.85 -3.66
CA GLU A 211 -15.61 -10.18 -3.37
C GLU A 211 -15.01 -10.87 -4.62
N ASN A 212 -14.98 -10.17 -5.78
CA ASN A 212 -14.45 -10.76 -7.01
C ASN A 212 -13.01 -11.23 -6.84
N GLN A 213 -12.76 -12.45 -7.31
CA GLN A 213 -11.46 -13.09 -7.28
C GLN A 213 -10.68 -12.70 -8.55
N GLY A 214 -9.71 -11.82 -8.42
CA GLY A 214 -8.88 -11.36 -9.54
C GLY A 214 -8.07 -10.13 -9.18
N THR A 215 -7.72 -9.37 -10.20
CA THR A 215 -7.10 -8.06 -10.03
C THR A 215 -8.15 -6.97 -10.12
N MET A 216 -8.12 -6.04 -9.16
CA MET A 216 -8.91 -4.82 -9.20
C MET A 216 -7.98 -3.63 -9.34
N ILE A 217 -8.26 -2.74 -10.28
CA ILE A 217 -7.51 -1.51 -10.51
C ILE A 217 -8.40 -0.32 -10.18
N ILE A 218 -7.94 0.55 -9.26
CA ILE A 218 -8.67 1.70 -8.77
C ILE A 218 -7.91 2.97 -9.18
N GLN A 219 -8.40 3.66 -10.20
CA GLN A 219 -7.95 4.99 -10.58
C GLN A 219 -8.77 6.01 -9.81
N GLY A 220 -8.15 6.84 -8.99
CA GLY A 220 -8.85 7.88 -8.25
C GLY A 220 -8.12 9.21 -8.25
N VAL A 221 -8.86 10.30 -8.34
CA VAL A 221 -8.29 11.65 -8.26
C VAL A 221 -7.70 11.94 -6.86
N ALA A 222 -6.90 13.00 -6.76
CA ALA A 222 -6.39 13.47 -5.48
C ALA A 222 -7.55 13.67 -4.47
N GLY A 223 -7.37 13.20 -3.24
CA GLY A 223 -8.40 13.33 -2.19
C GLY A 223 -9.63 12.43 -2.33
N SER A 224 -9.66 11.46 -3.27
CA SER A 224 -10.79 10.52 -3.41
C SER A 224 -10.82 9.41 -2.34
N GLY A 225 -9.82 9.34 -1.47
CA GLY A 225 -9.73 8.36 -0.39
C GLY A 225 -9.27 6.98 -0.83
N LYS A 226 -8.53 6.86 -1.94
CA LYS A 226 -8.03 5.58 -2.50
C LYS A 226 -7.42 4.65 -1.47
N THR A 227 -6.44 5.14 -0.75
CA THR A 227 -5.72 4.37 0.26
C THR A 227 -6.63 3.93 1.40
N SER A 228 -7.47 4.84 1.88
CA SER A 228 -8.46 4.49 2.90
C SER A 228 -9.42 3.41 2.41
N ILE A 229 -9.91 3.49 1.18
CA ILE A 229 -10.75 2.46 0.56
C ILE A 229 -10.00 1.12 0.51
N ALA A 230 -8.73 1.11 0.11
CA ALA A 230 -7.92 -0.11 0.06
C ALA A 230 -7.78 -0.76 1.45
N LEU A 231 -7.48 0.02 2.49
CA LEU A 231 -7.35 -0.47 3.86
C LEU A 231 -8.67 -1.03 4.41
N HIS A 232 -9.78 -0.33 4.17
CA HIS A 232 -11.12 -0.82 4.55
C HIS A 232 -11.51 -2.07 3.75
N ARG A 233 -11.13 -2.14 2.46
CA ARG A 233 -11.31 -3.34 1.65
C ARG A 233 -10.53 -4.53 2.21
N ILE A 234 -9.28 -4.33 2.59
CA ILE A 234 -8.48 -5.38 3.24
C ILE A 234 -9.16 -5.85 4.52
N ALA A 235 -9.55 -4.92 5.41
CA ALA A 235 -10.25 -5.25 6.65
C ALA A 235 -11.56 -6.01 6.39
N TYR A 236 -12.31 -5.63 5.34
CA TYR A 236 -13.50 -6.37 4.92
C TYR A 236 -13.17 -7.77 4.42
N LEU A 237 -12.16 -7.92 3.56
CA LEU A 237 -11.76 -9.23 3.02
C LEU A 237 -11.24 -10.17 4.12
N LEU A 238 -10.46 -9.66 5.08
CA LEU A 238 -10.00 -10.42 6.25
C LEU A 238 -11.19 -10.90 7.11
N TYR A 239 -12.15 -10.03 7.37
CA TYR A 239 -13.38 -10.37 8.09
C TYR A 239 -14.21 -11.42 7.32
N ARG A 240 -14.40 -11.22 6.02
CA ARG A 240 -15.25 -12.07 5.17
C ARG A 240 -14.65 -13.45 4.92
N PHE A 241 -13.36 -13.52 4.71
CA PHE A 241 -12.63 -14.74 4.39
C PHE A 241 -11.73 -15.23 5.52
N LYS A 242 -12.06 -14.96 6.78
CA LYS A 242 -11.27 -15.28 7.97
C LYS A 242 -10.73 -16.71 8.05
N ASN A 243 -11.37 -17.68 7.39
CA ASN A 243 -10.94 -19.08 7.33
C ASN A 243 -9.90 -19.35 6.21
N ARG A 244 -9.66 -18.39 5.30
CA ARG A 244 -8.78 -18.53 4.13
C ARG A 244 -7.75 -17.42 4.01
N LEU A 245 -8.03 -16.26 4.58
CA LEU A 245 -7.19 -15.07 4.52
C LEU A 245 -6.96 -14.54 5.95
N SER A 246 -5.71 -14.29 6.29
CA SER A 246 -5.28 -13.64 7.54
C SER A 246 -4.37 -12.47 7.21
N ALA A 247 -4.09 -11.59 8.17
CA ALA A 247 -3.18 -10.46 7.98
C ALA A 247 -1.81 -10.89 7.42
N LYS A 248 -1.29 -12.05 7.86
CA LYS A 248 -0.03 -12.64 7.37
C LYS A 248 -0.05 -13.04 5.89
N ASN A 249 -1.23 -13.16 5.30
CA ASN A 249 -1.40 -13.50 3.88
C ASN A 249 -1.61 -12.27 2.98
N VAL A 250 -1.57 -11.07 3.55
CA VAL A 250 -1.69 -9.80 2.82
C VAL A 250 -0.35 -9.10 2.84
N THR A 251 0.06 -8.59 1.67
CA THR A 251 1.26 -7.77 1.54
C THR A 251 0.89 -6.46 0.86
N ILE A 252 1.43 -5.36 1.34
CA ILE A 252 1.25 -4.04 0.75
C ILE A 252 2.58 -3.59 0.16
N LEU A 253 2.56 -3.17 -1.11
CA LEU A 253 3.68 -2.47 -1.75
C LEU A 253 3.39 -0.97 -1.77
N SER A 254 4.28 -0.19 -1.17
CA SER A 254 4.19 1.26 -1.04
C SER A 254 5.52 1.91 -1.43
N PRO A 255 5.51 3.10 -2.05
CA PRO A 255 6.74 3.78 -2.44
C PRO A 255 7.47 4.43 -1.26
N ASN A 256 6.82 4.65 -0.12
CA ASN A 256 7.35 5.44 0.99
C ASN A 256 7.12 4.77 2.35
N ARG A 257 8.18 4.67 3.17
CA ARG A 257 8.14 4.12 4.54
C ARG A 257 7.26 4.93 5.50
N VAL A 258 7.18 6.25 5.34
CA VAL A 258 6.30 7.10 6.16
C VAL A 258 4.83 6.72 5.98
N PHE A 259 4.49 6.28 4.78
CA PHE A 259 3.16 5.79 4.46
C PHE A 259 2.88 4.43 5.13
N GLY A 260 3.90 3.59 5.29
CA GLY A 260 3.83 2.33 6.01
C GLY A 260 3.45 2.46 7.46
N ASP A 261 4.03 3.41 8.15
CA ASP A 261 3.65 3.75 9.53
C ASP A 261 2.17 4.12 9.65
N TYR A 262 1.63 4.85 8.66
CA TYR A 262 0.21 5.17 8.60
C TYR A 262 -0.66 3.92 8.47
N ILE A 263 -0.32 3.02 7.54
CA ILE A 263 -1.05 1.75 7.33
C ILE A 263 -0.99 0.88 8.58
N SER A 264 0.18 0.77 9.20
CA SER A 264 0.41 -0.02 10.41
C SER A 264 -0.45 0.44 11.59
N ASN A 265 -0.81 1.72 11.64
CA ASN A 265 -1.69 2.27 12.66
C ASN A 265 -3.18 2.09 12.33
N VAL A 266 -3.58 2.23 11.07
CA VAL A 266 -5.00 2.17 10.68
C VAL A 266 -5.57 0.75 10.73
N ILE A 267 -4.83 -0.27 10.28
CA ILE A 267 -5.32 -1.66 10.26
C ILE A 267 -5.69 -2.19 11.66
N PRO A 268 -4.89 -1.99 12.72
CA PRO A 268 -5.30 -2.35 14.08
C PRO A 268 -6.50 -1.56 14.60
N GLU A 269 -6.70 -0.33 14.11
CA GLU A 269 -7.91 0.42 14.44
C GLU A 269 -9.16 -0.20 13.80
N LEU A 270 -9.02 -0.81 12.62
CA LEU A 270 -10.09 -1.54 11.95
C LEU A 270 -10.35 -2.93 12.54
N GLY A 271 -9.57 -3.34 13.55
CA GLY A 271 -9.74 -4.59 14.27
C GLY A 271 -9.00 -5.79 13.69
N GLU A 272 -7.98 -5.53 12.88
CA GLU A 272 -7.15 -6.56 12.26
C GLU A 272 -5.71 -6.52 12.78
N GLU A 273 -4.96 -7.64 12.63
CA GLU A 273 -3.53 -7.69 12.93
C GLU A 273 -2.73 -6.81 11.95
N PRO A 274 -1.54 -6.31 12.34
CA PRO A 274 -0.65 -5.60 11.42
C PRO A 274 -0.33 -6.43 10.18
N ILE A 275 -0.27 -5.76 9.03
CA ILE A 275 -0.01 -6.35 7.71
C ILE A 275 1.44 -6.12 7.32
N TYR A 276 2.01 -7.06 6.58
CA TYR A 276 3.37 -6.94 6.08
C TYR A 276 3.45 -5.95 4.92
N GLU A 277 4.39 -5.03 5.03
CA GLU A 277 4.64 -3.99 4.04
C GLU A 277 6.06 -4.13 3.49
N LEU A 278 6.20 -3.78 2.21
CA LEU A 278 7.46 -3.78 1.47
C LEU A 278 7.51 -2.58 0.52
N SER A 279 8.72 -2.06 0.32
CA SER A 279 9.04 -1.23 -0.83
C SER A 279 9.50 -2.08 -2.03
N PHE A 280 9.51 -1.48 -3.24
CA PHE A 280 10.13 -2.14 -4.40
C PHE A 280 11.64 -2.34 -4.21
N GLU A 281 12.30 -1.45 -3.50
CA GLU A 281 13.73 -1.55 -3.19
C GLU A 281 14.02 -2.74 -2.28
N GLU A 282 13.27 -2.88 -1.17
CA GLU A 282 13.37 -4.03 -0.26
C GLU A 282 13.07 -5.37 -0.97
N LEU A 283 12.07 -5.36 -1.87
CA LEU A 283 11.76 -6.54 -2.66
C LEU A 283 12.91 -6.92 -3.61
N ALA A 284 13.54 -5.93 -4.23
CA ALA A 284 14.72 -6.14 -5.07
C ALA A 284 15.90 -6.67 -4.26
N GLU A 285 16.18 -6.12 -3.07
CA GLU A 285 17.20 -6.63 -2.16
C GLU A 285 17.00 -8.11 -1.81
N ILE A 286 15.77 -8.48 -1.41
CA ILE A 286 15.43 -9.87 -1.08
C ILE A 286 15.68 -10.81 -2.27
N GLN A 287 15.36 -10.38 -3.50
CA GLN A 287 15.50 -11.21 -4.69
C GLN A 287 16.96 -11.32 -5.17
N LEU A 288 17.73 -10.24 -5.06
CA LEU A 288 19.11 -10.15 -5.54
C LEU A 288 20.15 -10.55 -4.49
N GLU A 289 19.75 -10.80 -3.25
CA GLU A 289 20.61 -11.12 -2.12
C GLU A 289 21.74 -12.12 -2.47
N GLY A 290 22.99 -11.72 -2.24
CA GLY A 290 24.19 -12.53 -2.51
C GLY A 290 24.54 -12.74 -4.00
N ARG A 291 23.82 -12.13 -4.94
CA ARG A 291 23.98 -12.31 -6.39
C ARG A 291 24.45 -11.06 -7.11
N MET A 292 23.74 -9.95 -6.91
CA MET A 292 23.95 -8.68 -7.59
C MET A 292 23.57 -7.53 -6.68
N GLY A 293 24.33 -6.44 -6.71
CA GLY A 293 23.95 -5.17 -6.10
C GLY A 293 23.21 -4.27 -7.10
N PHE A 294 22.67 -3.19 -6.63
CA PHE A 294 22.08 -2.14 -7.48
C PHE A 294 22.31 -0.75 -6.86
N GLU A 295 22.30 0.26 -7.70
CA GLU A 295 22.23 1.65 -7.25
C GLU A 295 20.79 1.97 -6.86
N PRO A 296 20.54 2.68 -5.74
CA PRO A 296 19.20 3.16 -5.41
C PRO A 296 18.66 4.05 -6.53
N GLU A 297 17.34 4.21 -6.57
CA GLU A 297 16.71 5.16 -7.48
C GLU A 297 17.26 6.56 -7.19
N GLN A 298 17.88 7.19 -8.21
CA GLN A 298 18.46 8.50 -7.98
C GLN A 298 17.38 9.57 -7.90
N ASP A 299 17.55 10.49 -6.96
CA ASP A 299 16.75 11.70 -6.91
C ASP A 299 17.06 12.58 -8.12
N LEU A 300 16.05 12.78 -8.97
CA LEU A 300 16.12 13.60 -10.16
C LEU A 300 16.44 15.09 -9.86
N ASP A 301 16.29 15.47 -8.60
CA ASP A 301 16.59 16.81 -8.09
C ASP A 301 18.09 17.17 -8.16
N GLN A 302 18.96 16.20 -8.41
CA GLN A 302 20.42 16.42 -8.50
C GLN A 302 20.92 16.67 -9.93
N GLU A 303 20.08 16.48 -10.97
CA GLU A 303 20.52 16.63 -12.37
C GLU A 303 20.53 18.10 -12.86
N GLY A 304 19.90 19.02 -12.14
CA GLY A 304 19.80 20.45 -12.57
C GLY A 304 21.07 21.30 -12.41
N ASP A 305 22.05 20.85 -11.61
CA ASP A 305 23.16 21.72 -11.17
C ASP A 305 24.49 21.53 -11.91
N ALA A 306 24.56 20.73 -12.96
CA ALA A 306 25.82 20.44 -13.66
C ALA A 306 26.33 21.62 -14.52
N ASP A 307 25.55 22.67 -14.75
CA ASP A 307 25.89 23.74 -15.75
C ASP A 307 26.32 25.09 -15.19
N GLU A 308 26.17 25.39 -13.88
CA GLU A 308 26.47 26.74 -13.37
C GLU A 308 27.63 26.87 -12.34
N SER A 309 28.30 25.81 -11.92
CA SER A 309 29.42 25.97 -10.96
C SER A 309 30.75 25.36 -11.41
N ARG A 310 31.31 25.87 -12.52
CA ARG A 310 32.72 25.67 -12.84
C ARG A 310 33.53 26.95 -12.59
N SER A 311 33.83 27.26 -11.33
CA SER A 311 34.97 28.06 -10.96
C SER A 311 35.37 27.77 -9.53
N GLY A 312 36.30 26.84 -9.32
CA GLY A 312 36.84 26.54 -7.99
C GLY A 312 37.75 25.32 -7.99
N ASP A 313 39.02 25.57 -7.86
CA ASP A 313 40.24 24.84 -7.48
C ASP A 313 40.26 23.26 -7.56
N PRO A 314 41.26 22.69 -8.25
CA PRO A 314 41.43 21.25 -8.40
C PRO A 314 42.28 20.68 -7.27
N GLY A 315 41.67 20.21 -6.20
CA GLY A 315 42.44 19.61 -5.13
C GLY A 315 41.67 18.92 -4.00
N GLU A 316 40.78 17.99 -4.31
CA GLU A 316 40.43 16.91 -3.36
C GLU A 316 39.70 15.78 -4.11
N SER A 317 40.27 14.57 -3.99
CA SER A 317 39.73 13.36 -4.59
C SER A 317 38.52 12.88 -3.78
N ARG A 318 37.33 13.41 -4.14
CA ARG A 318 36.02 12.83 -3.76
C ARG A 318 35.51 12.00 -4.94
N GLY A 319 34.96 10.82 -4.65
CA GLY A 319 34.49 9.87 -5.64
C GLY A 319 33.61 10.57 -6.69
N LYS A 320 33.93 10.35 -7.97
CA LYS A 320 33.17 10.89 -9.12
C LYS A 320 31.72 10.43 -9.00
N SER A 321 30.81 11.31 -8.62
CA SER A 321 29.39 11.09 -8.81
C SER A 321 29.10 11.01 -10.31
N ARG A 322 28.59 9.90 -10.78
CA ARG A 322 28.21 9.65 -12.19
C ARG A 322 26.88 10.30 -12.58
N SER A 323 26.46 11.36 -11.91
CA SER A 323 25.20 12.08 -12.18
C SER A 323 25.10 12.76 -13.55
N SER A 324 26.17 12.72 -14.36
CA SER A 324 26.24 13.40 -15.68
C SER A 324 26.31 12.45 -16.87
N ASP A 325 25.72 11.23 -16.80
CA ASP A 325 25.61 10.38 -18.00
C ASP A 325 24.37 10.79 -18.83
N PRO A 326 24.56 11.52 -19.97
CA PRO A 326 23.47 12.03 -20.77
C PRO A 326 22.58 10.92 -21.39
N GLY A 327 23.05 9.67 -21.42
CA GLY A 327 22.30 8.53 -21.93
C GLY A 327 21.35 7.88 -20.91
N ARG A 328 21.44 8.23 -19.62
CA ARG A 328 20.65 7.59 -18.57
C ARG A 328 19.15 7.79 -18.75
N GLY A 329 18.71 9.01 -18.98
CA GLY A 329 17.29 9.30 -19.21
C GLY A 329 16.69 8.57 -20.41
N GLU A 330 17.47 8.36 -21.48
CA GLU A 330 17.04 7.57 -22.62
C GLU A 330 16.87 6.09 -22.27
N ARG A 331 17.80 5.52 -21.47
CA ARG A 331 17.73 4.14 -20.98
C ARG A 331 16.50 3.92 -20.09
N GLU A 332 16.23 4.84 -19.17
CA GLU A 332 15.06 4.80 -18.30
C GLU A 332 13.76 4.89 -19.10
N ARG A 333 13.65 5.83 -20.03
CA ARG A 333 12.48 6.00 -20.91
C ARG A 333 12.18 4.72 -21.69
N PHE A 334 13.17 4.12 -22.32
CA PHE A 334 12.97 2.89 -23.09
C PHE A 334 12.49 1.74 -22.20
N LYS A 335 13.12 1.55 -21.02
CA LYS A 335 12.82 0.46 -20.08
C LYS A 335 11.47 0.65 -19.37
N SER A 336 10.90 1.85 -19.37
CA SER A 336 9.59 2.16 -18.78
C SER A 336 8.40 1.90 -19.70
N THR A 337 8.61 1.38 -20.92
CA THR A 337 7.55 1.19 -21.90
C THR A 337 6.96 -0.22 -21.88
N LEU A 338 5.70 -0.37 -22.29
CA LEU A 338 5.08 -1.68 -22.52
C LEU A 338 5.75 -2.44 -23.67
N GLU A 339 6.28 -1.72 -24.67
CA GLU A 339 7.04 -2.32 -25.77
C GLU A 339 8.26 -3.07 -25.27
N PHE A 340 8.98 -2.52 -24.30
CA PHE A 340 10.11 -3.17 -23.66
C PHE A 340 9.72 -4.51 -23.02
N VAL A 341 8.59 -4.57 -22.32
CA VAL A 341 8.07 -5.82 -21.75
C VAL A 341 7.76 -6.83 -22.85
N ARG A 342 7.12 -6.41 -23.96
CA ARG A 342 6.83 -7.29 -25.09
C ARG A 342 8.10 -7.86 -25.75
N LEU A 343 9.17 -7.06 -25.85
CA LEU A 343 10.47 -7.53 -26.34
C LEU A 343 11.08 -8.59 -25.39
N MET A 344 10.95 -8.37 -24.08
CA MET A 344 11.41 -9.33 -23.09
C MET A 344 10.59 -10.63 -23.14
N ASP A 345 9.27 -10.56 -23.31
CA ASP A 345 8.40 -11.74 -23.43
C ASP A 345 8.76 -12.56 -24.66
N ALA A 346 8.94 -11.92 -25.80
CA ALA A 346 9.37 -12.58 -27.03
C ALA A 346 10.73 -13.27 -26.86
N TYR A 347 11.66 -12.62 -26.15
CA TYR A 347 12.97 -13.22 -25.86
C TYR A 347 12.83 -14.43 -24.89
N ILE A 348 12.00 -14.33 -23.87
CA ILE A 348 11.74 -15.41 -22.90
C ILE A 348 11.15 -16.65 -23.58
N GLU A 349 10.28 -16.47 -24.56
CA GLU A 349 9.71 -17.59 -25.34
C GLU A 349 10.80 -18.35 -26.12
N MET A 350 11.77 -17.65 -26.69
CA MET A 350 12.87 -18.26 -27.42
C MET A 350 14.00 -18.80 -26.52
N LEU A 351 14.12 -18.30 -25.31
CA LEU A 351 15.23 -18.55 -24.40
C LEU A 351 15.53 -20.04 -24.18
N PRO A 352 14.57 -20.95 -23.94
CA PRO A 352 14.85 -22.35 -23.68
C PRO A 352 15.54 -23.05 -24.87
N ASP A 353 15.17 -22.70 -26.09
CA ASP A 353 15.76 -23.30 -27.31
C ASP A 353 17.14 -22.72 -27.63
N MET A 354 17.40 -21.43 -27.23
CA MET A 354 18.71 -20.81 -27.42
C MET A 354 19.73 -21.22 -26.38
N VAL A 355 19.29 -21.43 -25.14
CA VAL A 355 20.19 -21.62 -24.01
C VAL A 355 20.57 -23.07 -23.75
N PHE A 356 19.75 -24.03 -24.18
CA PHE A 356 19.98 -25.45 -23.90
C PHE A 356 20.25 -26.24 -25.19
N ALA A 357 21.52 -26.74 -25.33
CA ALA A 357 21.95 -27.61 -26.42
C ALA A 357 22.16 -29.02 -25.87
N PRO A 358 21.12 -29.91 -25.89
CA PRO A 358 21.19 -31.23 -25.29
C PRO A 358 22.22 -32.08 -25.98
N LYS A 359 22.98 -32.84 -25.17
CA LYS A 359 23.95 -33.86 -25.61
C LYS A 359 23.62 -35.19 -24.92
N ASP A 360 24.14 -36.31 -25.46
CA ASP A 360 24.02 -37.60 -24.81
C ASP A 360 24.65 -37.57 -23.42
N TYR A 361 23.98 -38.15 -22.46
CA TYR A 361 24.50 -38.39 -21.11
C TYR A 361 24.72 -39.88 -20.91
N THR A 362 25.91 -40.25 -20.48
CA THR A 362 26.29 -41.66 -20.24
C THR A 362 26.89 -41.81 -18.83
N PHE A 363 26.55 -42.91 -18.16
CA PHE A 363 27.12 -43.28 -16.88
C PHE A 363 27.23 -44.82 -16.83
N GLY A 364 28.43 -45.37 -16.86
CA GLY A 364 28.64 -46.79 -17.01
C GLY A 364 27.99 -47.32 -18.32
N ARG A 365 27.09 -48.26 -18.18
CA ARG A 365 26.30 -48.84 -19.30
C ARG A 365 25.03 -48.02 -19.63
N PHE A 366 24.63 -47.13 -18.74
CA PHE A 366 23.40 -46.35 -18.92
C PHE A 366 23.61 -45.18 -19.89
N ARG A 367 22.62 -44.94 -20.75
CA ARG A 367 22.66 -43.85 -21.72
C ARG A 367 21.30 -43.17 -21.85
N ALA A 368 21.29 -41.86 -21.73
CA ALA A 368 20.16 -41.00 -22.12
C ALA A 368 20.60 -40.19 -23.35
N ASP A 369 19.93 -40.38 -24.46
CA ASP A 369 20.26 -39.68 -25.71
C ASP A 369 19.79 -38.23 -25.71
N ALA A 370 20.47 -37.38 -26.50
CA ALA A 370 20.22 -35.96 -26.60
C ALA A 370 18.76 -35.61 -26.97
N LYS A 371 18.15 -36.42 -27.86
CA LYS A 371 16.78 -36.25 -28.34
C LYS A 371 15.78 -36.45 -27.21
N TRP A 372 15.98 -37.50 -26.40
CA TRP A 372 15.13 -37.78 -25.24
C TRP A 372 15.29 -36.67 -24.17
N ILE A 373 16.53 -36.29 -23.85
CA ILE A 373 16.81 -35.19 -22.91
C ILE A 373 16.12 -33.88 -23.36
N GLY A 374 16.26 -33.51 -24.63
CA GLY A 374 15.62 -32.35 -25.21
C GLY A 374 14.08 -32.41 -25.15
N LYS A 375 13.50 -33.60 -25.40
CA LYS A 375 12.05 -33.81 -25.29
C LYS A 375 11.56 -33.61 -23.85
N ARG A 376 12.27 -34.15 -22.85
CA ARG A 376 11.94 -33.99 -21.42
C ARG A 376 12.07 -32.53 -21.00
N PHE A 377 13.15 -31.87 -21.40
CA PHE A 377 13.35 -30.45 -21.10
C PHE A 377 12.21 -29.58 -21.66
N LYS A 378 11.71 -29.83 -22.85
CA LYS A 378 10.56 -29.12 -23.44
C LYS A 378 9.25 -29.46 -22.76
N ALA A 379 9.07 -30.69 -22.25
CA ALA A 379 7.87 -31.08 -21.50
C ALA A 379 7.67 -30.26 -20.21
N TYR A 380 8.74 -29.76 -19.61
CA TYR A 380 8.71 -28.89 -18.43
C TYR A 380 8.61 -27.38 -18.76
N GLY A 381 7.98 -27.04 -19.89
CA GLY A 381 7.93 -25.70 -20.46
C GLY A 381 7.43 -24.59 -19.53
N THR A 382 6.63 -24.90 -18.52
CA THR A 382 6.11 -23.93 -17.54
C THR A 382 7.11 -23.52 -16.45
N PHE A 383 8.23 -24.26 -16.31
CA PHE A 383 9.22 -24.00 -15.26
C PHE A 383 10.42 -23.20 -15.79
N PRO A 384 11.13 -22.48 -14.91
CA PRO A 384 12.39 -21.80 -15.25
C PRO A 384 13.43 -22.78 -15.79
N VAL A 385 14.31 -22.29 -16.68
CA VAL A 385 15.32 -23.14 -17.36
C VAL A 385 16.11 -24.02 -16.41
N LYS A 386 16.67 -23.45 -15.33
CA LYS A 386 17.47 -24.23 -14.36
C LYS A 386 16.62 -25.26 -13.60
N ARG A 387 15.36 -24.97 -13.32
CA ARG A 387 14.46 -25.95 -12.69
C ARG A 387 14.11 -27.12 -13.63
N ARG A 388 13.96 -26.84 -14.94
CA ARG A 388 13.79 -27.92 -15.94
C ARG A 388 14.96 -28.88 -15.92
N LEU A 389 16.20 -28.39 -15.78
CA LEU A 389 17.38 -29.24 -15.69
C LEU A 389 17.35 -30.15 -14.45
N LEU A 390 16.89 -29.66 -13.30
CA LEU A 390 16.68 -30.48 -12.11
C LEU A 390 15.70 -31.61 -12.37
N MET A 391 14.55 -31.29 -12.95
CA MET A 391 13.49 -32.26 -13.26
C MET A 391 13.98 -33.30 -14.29
N VAL A 392 14.74 -32.87 -15.31
CA VAL A 392 15.35 -33.80 -16.28
C VAL A 392 16.42 -34.66 -15.62
N ALA A 393 17.17 -34.17 -14.64
CA ALA A 393 18.14 -34.98 -13.90
C ALA A 393 17.45 -36.07 -13.07
N ASP A 394 16.29 -35.76 -12.47
CA ASP A 394 15.46 -36.73 -11.77
C ASP A 394 14.92 -37.80 -12.75
N ASP A 395 14.38 -37.39 -13.90
CA ASP A 395 13.91 -38.29 -14.93
C ASP A 395 15.02 -39.24 -15.46
N ILE A 396 16.25 -38.73 -15.64
CA ILE A 396 17.40 -39.57 -16.07
C ILE A 396 17.70 -40.60 -14.99
N ARG A 397 17.72 -40.22 -13.73
CA ARG A 397 17.98 -41.09 -12.60
C ARG A 397 16.92 -42.16 -12.47
N ASP A 398 15.65 -41.81 -12.53
CA ASP A 398 14.50 -42.71 -12.44
C ASP A 398 14.51 -43.71 -13.62
N ARG A 399 14.84 -43.23 -14.82
CA ARG A 399 14.99 -44.09 -15.99
C ARG A 399 16.11 -45.12 -15.80
N PHE A 400 17.29 -44.69 -15.34
CA PHE A 400 18.41 -45.58 -15.09
C PHE A 400 18.11 -46.60 -13.98
N ASP A 401 17.35 -46.18 -12.95
CA ASP A 401 16.90 -47.07 -11.87
C ASP A 401 15.97 -48.16 -12.43
N THR A 402 15.01 -47.81 -13.28
CA THR A 402 14.13 -48.79 -13.95
C THR A 402 14.88 -49.74 -14.89
N GLU A 403 15.98 -49.31 -15.51
CA GLU A 403 16.82 -50.12 -16.39
C GLU A 403 17.89 -50.92 -15.58
N ASN A 404 17.99 -50.73 -14.26
CA ASN A 404 19.04 -51.27 -13.42
C ASN A 404 18.72 -52.68 -12.85
N ILE A 405 18.65 -53.69 -13.74
CA ILE A 405 18.32 -55.06 -13.36
C ILE A 405 19.49 -55.74 -12.60
N MET A 406 20.75 -55.28 -12.78
CA MET A 406 21.95 -55.88 -12.23
C MET A 406 22.49 -55.17 -10.97
N GLU A 407 21.71 -54.27 -10.37
CA GLU A 407 22.06 -53.49 -9.18
C GLU A 407 23.39 -52.72 -9.27
N ASP A 408 23.72 -52.20 -10.47
CA ASP A 408 24.91 -51.37 -10.65
C ASP A 408 24.79 -50.02 -9.90
N GLU A 409 25.92 -49.37 -9.66
CA GLU A 409 25.94 -48.04 -9.06
C GLU A 409 25.27 -47.04 -9.99
N LEU A 410 24.29 -46.30 -9.46
CA LEU A 410 23.61 -45.22 -10.16
C LEU A 410 24.32 -43.87 -9.99
N PRO A 411 24.23 -42.99 -10.98
CA PRO A 411 24.81 -41.66 -10.87
C PRO A 411 24.08 -40.83 -9.78
N ARG A 412 24.84 -40.05 -9.02
CA ARG A 412 24.25 -39.09 -8.09
C ARG A 412 23.58 -37.97 -8.85
N GLN A 413 22.41 -37.53 -8.40
CA GLN A 413 21.63 -36.42 -8.99
C GLN A 413 22.49 -35.19 -9.30
N GLY A 414 23.35 -34.77 -8.35
CA GLY A 414 24.25 -33.64 -8.54
C GLY A 414 25.25 -33.81 -9.68
N GLY A 415 25.68 -35.05 -9.98
CA GLY A 415 26.55 -35.38 -11.13
C GLY A 415 25.83 -35.23 -12.46
N ILE A 416 24.60 -35.72 -12.53
CA ILE A 416 23.71 -35.56 -13.70
C ILE A 416 23.45 -34.08 -13.95
N LEU A 417 23.03 -33.37 -12.92
CA LEU A 417 22.73 -31.93 -13.00
C LEU A 417 23.94 -31.10 -13.48
N LYS A 418 25.14 -31.39 -12.95
CA LYS A 418 26.37 -30.72 -13.39
C LYS A 418 26.64 -30.98 -14.89
N SER A 419 26.39 -32.18 -15.36
CA SER A 419 26.53 -32.55 -16.79
C SER A 419 25.50 -31.77 -17.63
N LEU A 420 24.21 -31.77 -17.24
CA LEU A 420 23.17 -31.03 -17.94
C LEU A 420 23.45 -29.51 -17.93
N ALA A 421 23.89 -28.93 -16.79
CA ALA A 421 24.27 -27.54 -16.70
C ALA A 421 25.46 -27.17 -17.60
N SER A 422 26.34 -28.14 -17.92
CA SER A 422 27.43 -27.92 -18.88
C SER A 422 26.93 -27.73 -20.31
N MET A 423 25.73 -28.24 -20.63
CA MET A 423 25.08 -28.13 -21.94
C MET A 423 24.40 -26.76 -22.15
N LEU A 424 24.33 -25.92 -21.09
CA LEU A 424 23.86 -24.56 -21.25
C LEU A 424 24.90 -23.69 -21.97
N THR A 425 24.45 -22.91 -22.96
CA THR A 425 25.27 -21.92 -23.68
C THR A 425 25.53 -20.70 -22.83
N MET A 426 24.54 -20.26 -21.99
CA MET A 426 24.62 -19.18 -21.02
C MET A 426 24.51 -19.75 -19.59
N LYS A 427 25.43 -19.35 -18.70
CA LYS A 427 25.57 -19.99 -17.38
C LYS A 427 24.80 -19.26 -16.25
N ASN A 428 24.49 -18.00 -16.42
CA ASN A 428 23.87 -17.15 -15.41
C ASN A 428 22.96 -16.09 -16.04
N THR A 429 22.12 -15.49 -15.23
CA THR A 429 21.17 -14.46 -15.67
C THR A 429 21.84 -13.25 -16.30
N LEU A 430 23.03 -12.85 -15.84
CA LEU A 430 23.74 -11.71 -16.43
C LEU A 430 24.16 -11.96 -17.88
N ALA A 431 24.57 -13.19 -18.20
CA ALA A 431 24.86 -13.57 -19.58
C ALA A 431 23.60 -13.55 -20.45
N VAL A 432 22.47 -14.03 -19.93
CA VAL A 432 21.15 -13.97 -20.58
C VAL A 432 20.72 -12.52 -20.81
N TYR A 433 20.91 -11.66 -19.81
CA TYR A 433 20.52 -10.25 -19.88
C TYR A 433 21.36 -9.46 -20.92
N ARG A 434 22.64 -9.77 -21.03
CA ARG A 434 23.51 -9.20 -22.08
C ARG A 434 23.12 -9.69 -23.48
N ASP A 435 22.83 -10.99 -23.63
CA ASP A 435 22.39 -11.55 -24.91
C ASP A 435 21.05 -10.96 -25.36
N PHE A 436 20.14 -10.67 -24.40
CA PHE A 436 18.90 -9.96 -24.72
C PHE A 436 19.14 -8.63 -25.42
N TYR A 437 19.98 -7.74 -24.85
CA TYR A 437 20.30 -6.46 -25.48
C TYR A 437 21.05 -6.60 -26.80
N GLU A 438 21.83 -7.67 -26.95
CA GLU A 438 22.48 -8.00 -28.22
C GLU A 438 21.47 -8.39 -29.31
N LYS A 439 20.48 -9.20 -28.94
CA LYS A 439 19.42 -9.68 -29.84
C LYS A 439 18.47 -8.55 -30.29
N ILE A 440 18.13 -7.64 -29.41
CA ILE A 440 17.30 -6.48 -29.79
C ILE A 440 18.10 -5.35 -30.49
N GLY A 441 19.43 -5.52 -30.64
CA GLY A 441 20.29 -4.53 -31.32
C GLY A 441 20.52 -3.24 -30.55
N LYS A 442 20.39 -3.25 -29.21
CA LYS A 442 20.47 -2.05 -28.34
C LYS A 442 21.46 -2.25 -27.19
N LYS A 443 22.67 -2.74 -27.51
CA LYS A 443 23.71 -3.02 -26.49
C LYS A 443 24.07 -1.79 -25.63
N GLU A 444 23.97 -0.62 -26.18
CA GLU A 444 24.24 0.67 -25.55
C GLU A 444 23.27 1.00 -24.42
N LEU A 445 22.08 0.40 -24.41
CA LEU A 445 21.08 0.65 -23.37
C LEU A 445 21.30 -0.17 -22.09
N PHE A 446 22.29 -1.09 -22.08
CA PHE A 446 22.66 -1.81 -20.86
C PHE A 446 24.02 -1.33 -20.36
N VAL A 447 24.00 -0.58 -19.30
CA VAL A 447 25.18 -0.05 -18.61
C VAL A 447 25.16 -0.54 -17.17
N MET A 448 26.31 -0.99 -16.70
CA MET A 448 26.46 -1.39 -15.29
C MET A 448 27.28 -0.34 -14.56
N ALA A 449 26.89 -0.01 -13.33
CA ALA A 449 27.64 0.91 -12.46
C ALA A 449 29.03 0.34 -12.13
N ASP A 450 29.12 -0.97 -11.86
CA ASP A 450 30.36 -1.73 -11.77
C ASP A 450 30.13 -3.20 -12.19
N LYS A 451 31.09 -4.10 -11.95
CA LYS A 451 31.03 -5.52 -12.37
C LYS A 451 29.85 -6.30 -11.83
N LYS A 452 29.23 -5.85 -10.70
CA LYS A 452 28.14 -6.55 -10.01
C LYS A 452 27.03 -5.63 -9.54
N THR A 453 26.99 -4.38 -10.00
CA THR A 453 25.99 -3.38 -9.59
C THR A 453 25.19 -2.93 -10.79
N LEU A 454 23.88 -3.11 -10.76
CA LEU A 454 22.92 -2.69 -11.76
C LEU A 454 22.52 -1.23 -11.55
N GLU A 455 22.18 -0.51 -12.65
CA GLU A 455 21.37 0.69 -12.51
C GLU A 455 19.96 0.30 -12.04
N TRP A 456 19.28 1.20 -11.30
CA TRP A 456 17.90 0.93 -10.82
C TRP A 456 16.96 0.51 -11.95
N ALA A 457 17.02 1.18 -13.09
CA ALA A 457 16.21 0.87 -14.25
C ALA A 457 16.43 -0.54 -14.84
N ASP A 458 17.53 -1.21 -14.49
CA ASP A 458 17.84 -2.59 -14.91
C ASP A 458 17.45 -3.65 -13.88
N VAL A 459 17.11 -3.27 -12.66
CA VAL A 459 16.83 -4.20 -11.56
C VAL A 459 15.67 -5.12 -11.90
N TYR A 460 14.52 -4.57 -12.20
CA TYR A 460 13.31 -5.36 -12.49
C TYR A 460 13.34 -6.05 -13.85
N PRO A 461 13.89 -5.45 -14.92
CA PRO A 461 14.19 -6.17 -16.15
C PRO A 461 15.09 -7.40 -15.94
N PHE A 462 16.16 -7.25 -15.15
CA PHE A 462 17.03 -8.36 -14.77
C PHE A 462 16.28 -9.43 -14.00
N LEU A 463 15.48 -9.05 -12.98
CA LEU A 463 14.64 -9.97 -12.20
C LEU A 463 13.61 -10.70 -13.08
N TYR A 464 13.07 -10.02 -14.09
CA TYR A 464 12.09 -10.61 -14.99
C TYR A 464 12.69 -11.74 -15.84
N LEU A 465 13.91 -11.56 -16.38
CA LEU A 465 14.66 -12.63 -17.04
C LEU A 465 15.17 -13.67 -16.05
N HIS A 466 15.57 -13.26 -14.84
CA HIS A 466 15.98 -14.17 -13.78
C HIS A 466 14.85 -15.15 -13.42
N ALA A 467 13.62 -14.67 -13.35
CA ALA A 467 12.44 -15.50 -13.15
C ALA A 467 12.31 -16.60 -14.20
N ALA A 468 12.58 -16.28 -15.46
CA ALA A 468 12.47 -17.25 -16.56
C ALA A 468 13.65 -18.23 -16.61
N PHE A 469 14.84 -17.77 -16.25
CA PHE A 469 16.06 -18.57 -16.35
C PHE A 469 16.38 -19.39 -15.10
N GLU A 470 16.43 -18.73 -13.92
CA GLU A 470 16.79 -19.39 -12.65
C GLU A 470 15.58 -19.66 -11.74
N GLY A 471 14.57 -18.83 -11.80
CA GLY A 471 13.43 -18.76 -10.88
C GLY A 471 13.59 -17.67 -9.84
N LEU A 472 12.49 -17.17 -9.34
CA LEU A 472 12.42 -16.20 -8.24
C LEU A 472 12.06 -16.89 -6.94
N LYS A 473 12.32 -16.21 -5.82
CA LYS A 473 11.75 -16.56 -4.52
C LYS A 473 10.27 -16.14 -4.56
N GLU A 474 9.38 -17.06 -4.88
CA GLU A 474 7.93 -16.81 -4.86
C GLU A 474 7.44 -16.67 -3.42
N SER A 475 6.54 -15.72 -3.18
CA SER A 475 5.86 -15.65 -1.90
C SER A 475 4.73 -16.68 -1.83
N GLY A 476 5.00 -17.83 -1.25
CA GLY A 476 3.97 -18.85 -0.99
C GLY A 476 2.99 -18.47 0.12
N ILE A 477 3.25 -17.39 0.83
CA ILE A 477 2.44 -16.92 1.97
C ILE A 477 1.43 -15.88 1.51
N THR A 478 1.80 -14.97 0.63
CA THR A 478 0.95 -13.87 0.16
C THR A 478 -0.18 -14.40 -0.72
N ARG A 479 -1.41 -14.11 -0.33
CA ARG A 479 -2.65 -14.47 -1.07
C ARG A 479 -3.38 -13.25 -1.60
N HIS A 480 -3.07 -12.07 -1.09
CA HIS A 480 -3.59 -10.80 -1.57
C HIS A 480 -2.48 -9.76 -1.55
N LEU A 481 -2.22 -9.15 -2.70
CA LEU A 481 -1.23 -8.08 -2.85
C LEU A 481 -1.94 -6.76 -3.08
N VAL A 482 -1.58 -5.75 -2.32
CA VAL A 482 -2.04 -4.37 -2.52
C VAL A 482 -0.87 -3.55 -3.05
N ILE A 483 -1.09 -2.79 -4.10
CA ILE A 483 -0.09 -1.92 -4.71
C ILE A 483 -0.64 -0.51 -4.70
N ASP A 484 -0.04 0.37 -3.91
CA ASP A 484 -0.41 1.79 -3.88
C ASP A 484 0.47 2.61 -4.81
N GLU A 485 0.00 3.81 -5.18
CA GLU A 485 0.66 4.74 -6.09
C GLU A 485 1.04 4.10 -7.44
N MET A 486 0.09 3.38 -8.03
CA MET A 486 0.29 2.55 -9.23
C MET A 486 1.02 3.24 -10.38
N GLN A 487 0.93 4.56 -10.48
CA GLN A 487 1.54 5.33 -11.56
C GLN A 487 3.06 5.45 -11.44
N ASP A 488 3.65 5.16 -10.26
CA ASP A 488 5.10 5.30 -10.05
C ASP A 488 5.90 4.09 -10.52
N TYR A 489 5.22 2.99 -10.89
CA TYR A 489 5.88 1.73 -11.22
C TYR A 489 5.75 1.42 -12.70
N THR A 490 6.85 0.99 -13.29
CA THR A 490 6.96 0.68 -14.72
C THR A 490 6.26 -0.64 -15.09
N PRO A 491 5.86 -0.83 -16.36
CA PRO A 491 5.27 -2.07 -16.84
C PRO A 491 6.10 -3.32 -16.55
N VAL A 492 7.43 -3.23 -16.60
CA VAL A 492 8.30 -4.38 -16.30
C VAL A 492 8.31 -4.73 -14.81
N GLN A 493 8.14 -3.74 -13.92
CA GLN A 493 7.95 -4.01 -12.49
C GLN A 493 6.67 -4.81 -12.26
N TYR A 494 5.56 -4.43 -12.88
CA TYR A 494 4.32 -5.19 -12.82
C TYR A 494 4.44 -6.60 -13.41
N ALA A 495 5.12 -6.74 -14.53
CA ALA A 495 5.37 -8.06 -15.14
C ALA A 495 6.18 -8.96 -14.19
N ALA A 496 7.20 -8.43 -13.53
CA ALA A 496 7.98 -9.14 -12.52
C ALA A 496 7.15 -9.50 -11.28
N LEU A 497 6.34 -8.55 -10.77
CA LEU A 497 5.42 -8.80 -9.64
C LEU A 497 4.42 -9.92 -9.93
N ASN A 498 3.91 -10.02 -11.15
CA ASN A 498 2.98 -11.09 -11.53
C ASN A 498 3.61 -12.48 -11.42
N ARG A 499 4.93 -12.57 -11.61
CA ARG A 499 5.69 -13.84 -11.43
C ARG A 499 6.04 -14.09 -9.95
N MET A 500 6.28 -13.03 -9.15
CA MET A 500 6.61 -13.17 -7.74
C MET A 500 5.37 -13.45 -6.87
N PHE A 501 4.23 -12.87 -7.25
CA PHE A 501 2.98 -12.92 -6.51
C PHE A 501 1.83 -13.40 -7.40
N PRO A 502 1.70 -14.71 -7.64
CA PRO A 502 0.59 -15.28 -8.41
C PRO A 502 -0.69 -15.33 -7.56
N CYS A 503 -1.15 -14.18 -7.06
CA CYS A 503 -2.28 -14.04 -6.14
C CYS A 503 -3.21 -12.91 -6.58
N GLN A 504 -4.32 -12.75 -5.87
CA GLN A 504 -5.25 -11.62 -6.05
C GLN A 504 -4.56 -10.29 -5.79
N LYS A 505 -4.95 -9.24 -6.53
CA LYS A 505 -4.34 -7.92 -6.40
C LYS A 505 -5.39 -6.82 -6.30
N THR A 506 -5.08 -5.81 -5.48
CA THR A 506 -5.75 -4.50 -5.50
C THR A 506 -4.70 -3.46 -5.82
N ILE A 507 -4.82 -2.84 -6.98
CA ILE A 507 -3.87 -1.85 -7.49
C ILE A 507 -4.57 -0.49 -7.49
N LEU A 508 -3.96 0.50 -6.84
CA LEU A 508 -4.57 1.81 -6.69
C LEU A 508 -3.57 2.93 -6.95
N GLY A 509 -4.06 4.06 -7.44
CA GLY A 509 -3.24 5.23 -7.69
C GLY A 509 -3.94 6.30 -8.51
N ASP A 510 -3.16 7.26 -8.96
CA ASP A 510 -3.64 8.38 -9.76
C ASP A 510 -2.62 8.77 -10.84
N PHE A 511 -2.86 8.37 -12.08
CA PHE A 511 -2.01 8.75 -13.20
C PHE A 511 -1.96 10.29 -13.43
N GLY A 512 -2.87 11.05 -12.81
CA GLY A 512 -2.77 12.52 -12.76
C GLY A 512 -1.64 13.03 -11.85
N GLN A 513 -1.16 12.21 -10.90
CA GLN A 513 -0.09 12.53 -9.94
C GLN A 513 1.25 11.85 -10.29
N PHE A 514 1.53 11.71 -11.54
CA PHE A 514 2.76 11.10 -12.04
C PHE A 514 3.96 12.04 -11.85
N ILE A 515 5.05 11.57 -11.25
CA ILE A 515 6.22 12.38 -10.88
C ILE A 515 7.43 12.13 -11.79
N HIS A 516 7.63 10.91 -12.29
CA HIS A 516 8.90 10.54 -12.90
C HIS A 516 9.02 11.06 -14.36
N PRO A 517 9.95 11.98 -14.70
CA PRO A 517 10.01 12.60 -16.02
C PRO A 517 10.44 11.63 -17.14
N ASN A 518 11.11 10.56 -16.79
CA ASN A 518 11.62 9.56 -17.74
C ASN A 518 10.71 8.33 -17.88
N HIS A 519 9.59 8.21 -17.16
CA HIS A 519 8.64 7.14 -17.37
C HIS A 519 7.59 7.53 -18.40
N LEU A 520 7.33 6.66 -19.38
CA LEU A 520 6.43 6.93 -20.51
C LEU A 520 5.16 6.08 -20.50
N HIS A 521 4.97 5.22 -19.48
CA HIS A 521 3.83 4.34 -19.42
C HIS A 521 2.54 5.08 -19.05
N THR A 522 1.42 4.51 -19.47
CA THR A 522 0.07 5.05 -19.29
C THR A 522 -0.82 4.11 -18.51
N LEU A 523 -2.01 4.58 -18.11
CA LEU A 523 -3.03 3.73 -17.52
C LEU A 523 -3.44 2.59 -18.46
N GLU A 524 -3.51 2.86 -19.76
CA GLU A 524 -3.83 1.86 -20.79
C GLU A 524 -2.80 0.74 -20.83
N ASP A 525 -1.52 1.06 -20.68
CA ASP A 525 -0.45 0.05 -20.62
C ASP A 525 -0.63 -0.89 -19.41
N LEU A 526 -1.00 -0.31 -18.25
CA LEU A 526 -1.30 -1.11 -17.06
C LEU A 526 -2.53 -2.02 -17.27
N LEU A 527 -3.59 -1.49 -17.88
CA LEU A 527 -4.78 -2.27 -18.18
C LEU A 527 -4.49 -3.41 -19.18
N HIS A 528 -3.58 -3.23 -20.11
CA HIS A 528 -3.12 -4.29 -21.01
C HIS A 528 -2.36 -5.40 -20.27
N LEU A 529 -1.56 -5.06 -19.26
CA LEU A 529 -0.84 -6.06 -18.44
C LEU A 529 -1.78 -6.90 -17.57
N TYR A 530 -2.97 -6.37 -17.28
CA TYR A 530 -3.98 -7.01 -16.44
C TYR A 530 -5.30 -7.19 -17.20
N GLU A 531 -5.25 -7.88 -18.34
CA GLU A 531 -6.45 -8.21 -19.11
C GLU A 531 -7.48 -8.94 -18.25
N GLY A 532 -8.72 -8.45 -18.24
CA GLY A 532 -9.79 -8.99 -17.41
C GLY A 532 -9.81 -8.48 -15.96
N ALA A 533 -8.94 -7.54 -15.58
CA ALA A 533 -9.03 -6.86 -14.29
C ALA A 533 -10.33 -6.02 -14.20
N GLU A 534 -10.89 -5.95 -13.02
CA GLU A 534 -11.98 -5.03 -12.73
C GLU A 534 -11.41 -3.61 -12.58
N PHE A 535 -11.86 -2.70 -13.44
CA PHE A 535 -11.42 -1.31 -13.41
C PHE A 535 -12.49 -0.41 -12.79
N VAL A 536 -12.09 0.38 -11.79
CA VAL A 536 -12.97 1.33 -11.10
C VAL A 536 -12.34 2.71 -11.12
N ARG A 537 -13.16 3.73 -11.41
CA ARG A 537 -12.74 5.13 -11.38
C ARG A 537 -13.46 5.88 -10.26
N LEU A 538 -12.68 6.63 -9.45
CA LEU A 538 -13.16 7.50 -8.40
C LEU A 538 -12.90 8.96 -8.80
N ASN A 539 -13.96 9.67 -9.14
CA ASN A 539 -13.87 11.04 -9.66
C ASN A 539 -14.06 12.11 -8.59
N LYS A 540 -14.68 11.77 -7.45
CA LYS A 540 -14.99 12.73 -6.39
C LYS A 540 -13.81 12.92 -5.44
N SER A 541 -13.46 14.19 -5.21
CA SER A 541 -12.48 14.57 -4.18
C SER A 541 -13.24 15.03 -2.93
N TYR A 542 -13.02 14.32 -1.83
CA TYR A 542 -13.71 14.58 -0.54
C TYR A 542 -12.86 15.38 0.45
N ARG A 543 -11.56 15.48 0.23
CA ARG A 543 -10.58 15.87 1.24
C ARG A 543 -10.31 17.36 1.27
N SER A 544 -10.03 17.95 0.14
CA SER A 544 -9.74 19.38 0.00
C SER A 544 -11.03 20.20 -0.23
N THR A 545 -10.98 21.51 0.03
CA THR A 545 -12.10 22.40 -0.26
C THR A 545 -12.37 22.54 -1.75
N TYR A 546 -13.58 22.93 -2.10
CA TYR A 546 -13.99 23.16 -3.48
C TYR A 546 -13.04 24.14 -4.19
N GLU A 547 -12.66 25.22 -3.50
CA GLU A 547 -11.78 26.26 -4.02
C GLU A 547 -10.37 25.76 -4.31
N ILE A 548 -9.79 24.97 -3.39
CA ILE A 548 -8.46 24.35 -3.60
C ILE A 548 -8.49 23.39 -4.79
N MET A 549 -9.50 22.52 -4.88
CA MET A 549 -9.58 21.54 -5.96
C MET A 549 -9.89 22.20 -7.31
N THR A 550 -10.69 23.26 -7.32
CA THR A 550 -10.95 24.05 -8.53
C THR A 550 -9.66 24.75 -9.01
N PHE A 551 -8.91 25.35 -8.09
CA PHE A 551 -7.63 25.98 -8.38
C PHE A 551 -6.61 24.96 -8.92
N ALA A 552 -6.46 23.81 -8.28
CA ALA A 552 -5.59 22.74 -8.76
C ALA A 552 -6.02 22.21 -10.14
N GLY A 553 -7.32 22.14 -10.40
CA GLY A 553 -7.88 21.77 -11.71
C GLY A 553 -7.53 22.74 -12.85
N HIS A 554 -7.30 24.02 -12.55
CA HIS A 554 -6.78 25.00 -13.53
C HIS A 554 -5.30 24.75 -13.84
N ILE A 555 -4.49 24.36 -12.83
CA ILE A 555 -3.09 24.01 -13.05
C ILE A 555 -3.02 22.79 -13.98
N ARG A 556 -3.77 21.73 -13.67
CA ARG A 556 -3.82 20.51 -14.49
C ARG A 556 -5.24 19.95 -14.54
N ALA A 557 -5.82 19.92 -15.73
CA ALA A 557 -7.13 19.32 -15.94
C ALA A 557 -7.07 17.82 -15.65
N ALA A 558 -7.52 17.42 -14.45
CA ALA A 558 -7.72 16.03 -14.13
C ALA A 558 -9.05 15.59 -14.78
N SER A 559 -9.01 14.63 -15.73
CA SER A 559 -10.20 14.18 -16.43
C SER A 559 -11.20 13.57 -15.44
N GLY A 560 -12.36 14.24 -15.30
CA GLY A 560 -13.46 13.76 -14.46
C GLY A 560 -13.39 14.16 -12.99
N LEU A 561 -12.53 15.11 -12.58
CA LEU A 561 -12.51 15.60 -11.20
C LEU A 561 -13.82 16.30 -10.85
N GLU A 562 -14.49 15.81 -9.82
CA GLU A 562 -15.71 16.38 -9.24
C GLU A 562 -15.42 16.82 -7.79
N PRO A 563 -15.15 18.12 -7.56
CA PRO A 563 -14.98 18.61 -6.19
C PRO A 563 -16.31 18.51 -5.41
N VAL A 564 -16.24 18.02 -4.18
CA VAL A 564 -17.39 18.05 -3.27
C VAL A 564 -17.65 19.52 -2.86
N LYS A 565 -18.91 19.89 -2.67
CA LYS A 565 -19.34 21.25 -2.25
C LYS A 565 -18.96 21.58 -0.80
N ARG A 566 -17.70 21.37 -0.46
CA ARG A 566 -17.10 21.78 0.81
C ARG A 566 -16.34 23.08 0.55
N HIS A 567 -16.93 24.19 0.93
CA HIS A 567 -16.36 25.52 0.72
C HIS A 567 -15.35 25.89 1.82
N GLY A 568 -14.32 26.63 1.43
CA GLY A 568 -13.26 27.17 2.30
C GLY A 568 -12.64 28.43 1.71
N ASP A 569 -11.46 28.78 2.20
CA ASP A 569 -10.74 29.95 1.71
C ASP A 569 -10.26 29.75 0.25
N VAL A 570 -10.33 30.81 -0.52
CA VAL A 570 -9.72 30.85 -1.86
C VAL A 570 -8.20 30.77 -1.72
N PRO A 571 -7.48 29.94 -2.54
CA PRO A 571 -6.04 29.90 -2.49
C PRO A 571 -5.36 31.27 -2.58
N GLY A 572 -4.49 31.55 -1.61
CA GLY A 572 -3.77 32.80 -1.53
C GLY A 572 -2.58 32.85 -2.50
N LEU A 573 -2.43 33.97 -3.22
CA LEU A 573 -1.27 34.24 -4.07
C LEU A 573 -0.52 35.45 -3.50
N VAL A 574 0.71 35.25 -3.03
CA VAL A 574 1.53 36.28 -2.36
C VAL A 574 2.72 36.64 -3.27
N SER A 575 2.67 37.86 -3.84
CA SER A 575 3.76 38.38 -4.66
C SER A 575 4.78 39.11 -3.80
N CYS A 576 6.04 38.78 -3.93
CA CYS A 576 7.17 39.37 -3.23
C CYS A 576 8.15 40.02 -4.22
N ARG A 577 8.90 40.99 -3.76
CA ARG A 577 9.87 41.73 -4.60
C ARG A 577 11.15 40.95 -4.83
N ASN A 578 11.56 40.18 -3.82
CA ASN A 578 12.76 39.36 -3.82
C ASN A 578 12.58 38.15 -2.88
N GLU A 579 13.55 37.29 -2.83
CA GLU A 579 13.56 36.06 -2.00
C GLU A 579 13.58 36.38 -0.50
N GLU A 580 14.22 37.48 -0.06
CA GLU A 580 14.22 37.90 1.34
C GLU A 580 12.82 38.30 1.81
N GLU A 581 12.06 39.07 1.01
CA GLU A 581 10.68 39.41 1.30
C GLU A 581 9.80 38.16 1.29
N GLU A 582 10.05 37.22 0.39
CA GLU A 582 9.33 35.95 0.34
C GLU A 582 9.54 35.13 1.60
N LEU A 583 10.78 35.03 2.10
CA LEU A 583 11.09 34.38 3.38
C LEU A 583 10.37 35.04 4.55
N CYS A 584 10.39 36.38 4.63
CA CYS A 584 9.64 37.11 5.66
C CYS A 584 8.15 36.79 5.62
N ARG A 585 7.55 36.69 4.44
CA ARG A 585 6.14 36.34 4.26
C ARG A 585 5.84 34.90 4.66
N ILE A 586 6.73 33.96 4.37
CA ILE A 586 6.60 32.57 4.84
C ILE A 586 6.61 32.54 6.37
N MET A 587 7.54 33.28 7.01
CA MET A 587 7.59 33.39 8.47
C MET A 587 6.29 33.99 9.08
N ASP A 588 5.72 35.01 8.43
CA ASP A 588 4.43 35.58 8.85
C ASP A 588 3.29 34.57 8.75
N LEU A 589 3.23 33.78 7.66
CA LEU A 589 2.25 32.70 7.47
C LEU A 589 2.41 31.58 8.52
N ILE A 590 3.65 31.28 8.94
CA ILE A 590 3.92 30.34 10.04
C ILE A 590 3.39 30.89 11.37
N ARG A 591 3.57 32.19 11.65
CA ARG A 591 3.04 32.85 12.87
C ARG A 591 1.52 32.80 12.86
N ASP A 592 0.88 33.07 11.72
CA ASP A 592 -0.57 32.97 11.55
C ASP A 592 -1.07 31.55 11.82
N PHE A 593 -0.39 30.52 11.27
CA PHE A 593 -0.72 29.12 11.53
C PHE A 593 -0.66 28.79 13.02
N ARG A 594 0.37 29.24 13.74
CA ARG A 594 0.52 28.98 15.19
C ARG A 594 -0.57 29.65 16.04
N SER A 595 -1.20 30.70 15.54
CA SER A 595 -2.30 31.39 16.21
C SER A 595 -3.68 30.79 15.90
N GLY A 596 -3.77 29.88 14.96
CA GLY A 596 -4.98 29.23 14.48
C GLY A 596 -5.24 27.85 15.11
N ASP A 597 -6.34 27.22 14.69
CA ASP A 597 -6.81 25.92 15.21
C ASP A 597 -6.30 24.70 14.41
N ASN A 598 -5.54 24.91 13.33
CA ASN A 598 -5.04 23.82 12.47
C ASN A 598 -3.84 23.13 13.10
N ALA A 599 -3.75 21.80 12.92
CA ALA A 599 -2.75 20.97 13.58
C ALA A 599 -1.49 20.75 12.74
N SER A 600 -1.58 20.87 11.41
CA SER A 600 -0.47 20.56 10.49
C SER A 600 -0.29 21.63 9.41
N LEU A 601 0.97 22.06 9.21
CA LEU A 601 1.39 22.94 8.12
C LEU A 601 2.49 22.26 7.30
N GLY A 602 2.25 22.09 6.00
CA GLY A 602 3.26 21.64 5.04
C GLY A 602 3.83 22.81 4.24
N ILE A 603 5.14 22.99 4.28
CA ILE A 603 5.87 23.91 3.40
C ILE A 603 6.51 23.04 2.31
N ILE A 604 5.94 23.09 1.12
CA ILE A 604 6.27 22.11 0.05
C ILE A 604 7.02 22.82 -1.06
N LEU A 605 8.29 22.43 -1.24
CA LEU A 605 9.17 22.95 -2.27
C LEU A 605 9.32 21.97 -3.42
N LYS A 606 9.78 22.44 -4.56
CA LYS A 606 9.94 21.64 -5.76
C LYS A 606 10.94 20.51 -5.54
N THR A 607 12.11 20.83 -4.96
CA THR A 607 13.24 19.90 -4.79
C THR A 607 13.57 19.69 -3.32
N HIS A 608 14.25 18.59 -2.99
CA HIS A 608 14.72 18.32 -1.63
C HIS A 608 15.79 19.32 -1.19
N ARG A 609 16.65 19.78 -2.12
CA ARG A 609 17.67 20.80 -1.85
C ARG A 609 17.05 22.12 -1.42
N GLU A 610 16.06 22.62 -2.19
CA GLU A 610 15.32 23.84 -1.81
C GLU A 610 14.65 23.68 -0.42
N ALA A 611 14.12 22.48 -0.13
CA ALA A 611 13.50 22.19 1.16
C ALA A 611 14.53 22.23 2.31
N ALA A 612 15.71 21.66 2.12
CA ALA A 612 16.78 21.69 3.12
C ALA A 612 17.31 23.11 3.34
N GLU A 613 17.54 23.88 2.27
CA GLU A 613 17.99 25.27 2.36
C GLU A 613 16.95 26.15 3.12
N LEU A 614 15.67 26.01 2.83
CA LEU A 614 14.63 26.73 3.55
C LEU A 614 14.47 26.26 5.00
N TYR A 615 14.60 24.95 5.25
CA TYR A 615 14.58 24.38 6.60
C TYR A 615 15.68 24.98 7.49
N ASP A 616 16.91 25.09 6.99
CA ASP A 616 18.03 25.68 7.75
C ASP A 616 17.70 27.10 8.18
N LEU A 617 17.11 27.92 7.28
CA LEU A 617 16.71 29.29 7.60
C LEU A 617 15.53 29.37 8.59
N LEU A 618 14.54 28.48 8.48
CA LEU A 618 13.36 28.50 9.35
C LEU A 618 13.64 27.89 10.72
N SER A 619 14.52 26.93 10.84
CA SER A 619 14.86 26.25 12.08
C SER A 619 15.55 27.14 13.10
N GLU A 620 16.11 28.29 12.69
CA GLU A 620 16.67 29.30 13.58
C GLU A 620 15.59 29.99 14.44
N GLU A 621 14.36 30.13 13.94
CA GLU A 621 13.28 30.86 14.63
C GLU A 621 12.09 29.96 15.03
N PHE A 622 11.86 28.89 14.31
CA PHE A 622 10.68 28.03 14.48
C PHE A 622 11.05 26.57 14.75
N GLU A 623 10.22 25.89 15.51
CA GLU A 623 10.24 24.43 15.61
C GLU A 623 9.60 23.87 14.34
N VAL A 624 10.42 23.41 13.41
CA VAL A 624 10.06 22.84 12.11
C VAL A 624 10.70 21.47 11.94
N HIS A 625 10.11 20.61 11.13
CA HIS A 625 10.63 19.27 10.85
C HIS A 625 10.91 19.13 9.36
N LEU A 626 12.13 18.75 9.00
CA LEU A 626 12.45 18.35 7.62
C LEU A 626 12.03 16.90 7.42
N ILE A 627 11.25 16.63 6.37
CA ILE A 627 10.90 15.27 5.98
C ILE A 627 11.92 14.79 4.95
N GLU A 628 12.74 13.84 5.38
CA GLU A 628 13.79 13.19 4.58
C GLU A 628 13.34 11.80 4.09
N PRO A 629 14.01 11.21 3.07
CA PRO A 629 13.70 9.86 2.58
C PRO A 629 13.74 8.76 3.67
N GLU A 630 14.60 8.96 4.68
CA GLU A 630 14.78 8.03 5.80
C GLU A 630 13.84 8.31 6.98
N SER A 631 13.03 9.38 6.91
CA SER A 631 12.08 9.71 7.96
C SER A 631 11.04 8.60 8.12
N THR A 632 10.89 8.09 9.34
CA THR A 632 9.96 6.99 9.66
C THR A 632 8.66 7.47 10.31
N ARG A 633 8.57 8.75 10.70
CA ARG A 633 7.42 9.30 11.40
C ARG A 633 6.97 10.63 10.82
N PHE A 634 5.66 10.75 10.65
CA PHE A 634 5.00 12.02 10.40
C PHE A 634 4.51 12.58 11.75
N SER A 635 4.90 13.80 12.10
CA SER A 635 4.44 14.49 13.32
C SER A 635 3.52 15.65 12.97
N SER A 636 2.52 15.90 13.83
CA SER A 636 1.75 17.15 13.80
C SER A 636 2.69 18.36 14.00
N GLY A 637 2.34 19.51 13.45
CA GLY A 637 3.14 20.71 13.52
C GLY A 637 3.56 21.23 12.14
N ILE A 638 4.75 21.82 12.04
CA ILE A 638 5.25 22.43 10.82
C ILE A 638 6.28 21.52 10.17
N SER A 639 6.01 21.11 8.95
CA SER A 639 6.92 20.26 8.16
C SER A 639 7.40 21.00 6.92
N VAL A 640 8.69 20.91 6.62
CA VAL A 640 9.31 21.36 5.38
C VAL A 640 9.66 20.12 4.55
N THR A 641 9.31 20.10 3.27
CA THR A 641 9.47 18.90 2.45
C THR A 641 9.51 19.21 0.96
N SER A 642 9.99 18.27 0.16
CA SER A 642 9.87 18.33 -1.30
C SER A 642 8.52 17.74 -1.76
N VAL A 643 8.12 18.07 -3.00
CA VAL A 643 6.91 17.51 -3.63
C VAL A 643 6.95 16.00 -3.66
N LYS A 644 8.12 15.40 -3.95
CA LYS A 644 8.31 13.94 -4.00
C LYS A 644 8.00 13.30 -2.63
N MET A 645 8.52 13.88 -1.57
CA MET A 645 8.29 13.37 -0.20
C MET A 645 6.91 13.72 0.35
N ALA A 646 6.31 14.82 -0.10
CA ALA A 646 4.94 15.20 0.26
C ALA A 646 3.87 14.30 -0.39
N LYS A 647 4.25 13.48 -1.38
CA LYS A 647 3.32 12.57 -2.04
C LYS A 647 2.79 11.54 -1.04
N GLY A 648 1.47 11.35 -1.01
CA GLY A 648 0.79 10.52 -0.01
C GLY A 648 0.52 11.21 1.33
N LEU A 649 1.23 12.31 1.66
CA LEU A 649 0.99 13.11 2.86
C LEU A 649 -0.10 14.15 2.65
N GLU A 650 -0.61 14.72 3.74
CA GLU A 650 -1.68 15.70 3.76
C GLU A 650 -1.54 16.63 4.94
N PHE A 651 -1.85 17.90 4.70
CA PHE A 651 -1.69 18.96 5.68
C PHE A 651 -2.97 19.81 5.75
N ASP A 652 -3.30 20.26 6.95
CA ASP A 652 -4.41 21.20 7.12
C ASP A 652 -4.18 22.48 6.31
N GLN A 653 -2.94 22.97 6.34
CA GLN A 653 -2.50 24.11 5.54
C GLN A 653 -1.26 23.76 4.72
N VAL A 654 -1.16 24.33 3.52
CA VAL A 654 0.05 24.18 2.68
C VAL A 654 0.51 25.57 2.22
N ILE A 655 1.82 25.76 2.29
CA ILE A 655 2.53 26.86 1.65
C ILE A 655 3.38 26.24 0.53
N VAL A 656 3.27 26.80 -0.70
CA VAL A 656 4.11 26.44 -1.84
C VAL A 656 5.00 27.63 -2.16
N PRO A 657 6.26 27.63 -1.70
CA PRO A 657 7.21 28.67 -2.01
C PRO A 657 7.67 28.63 -3.50
N HIS A 658 8.22 29.74 -3.95
CA HIS A 658 8.88 29.89 -5.27
C HIS A 658 7.98 29.51 -6.45
N ALA A 659 6.67 29.80 -6.39
CA ALA A 659 5.70 29.53 -7.46
C ALA A 659 5.89 30.48 -8.67
N SER A 660 7.13 30.69 -9.11
CA SER A 660 7.53 31.63 -10.16
C SER A 660 7.73 30.95 -11.52
N ASP A 661 7.70 31.76 -12.59
CA ASP A 661 8.00 31.33 -13.97
C ASP A 661 9.46 30.84 -14.12
N ARG A 662 10.34 31.20 -13.19
CA ARG A 662 11.71 30.68 -13.15
C ARG A 662 11.75 29.24 -12.66
N ASN A 663 10.93 28.87 -11.69
CA ASN A 663 10.96 27.57 -11.02
C ASN A 663 10.03 26.54 -11.68
N TYR A 664 8.84 26.96 -12.15
CA TYR A 664 7.84 26.06 -12.74
C TYR A 664 7.58 26.42 -14.20
N ARG A 665 8.20 25.68 -15.18
CA ARG A 665 8.19 25.97 -16.62
C ARG A 665 7.71 24.84 -17.49
N THR A 666 8.05 23.59 -17.13
CA THR A 666 7.81 22.40 -17.96
C THR A 666 6.50 21.72 -17.57
N ASP A 667 6.00 20.84 -18.44
CA ASP A 667 4.83 20.01 -18.10
C ASP A 667 5.07 19.11 -16.87
N HIS A 668 6.33 18.72 -16.66
CA HIS A 668 6.72 18.03 -15.43
C HIS A 668 6.55 18.94 -14.20
N ASP A 669 7.06 20.17 -14.26
CA ASP A 669 6.90 21.15 -13.18
C ASP A 669 5.42 21.45 -12.89
N ARG A 670 4.60 21.49 -13.93
CA ARG A 670 3.15 21.61 -13.82
C ARG A 670 2.54 20.49 -12.99
N SER A 671 3.01 19.26 -13.19
CA SER A 671 2.58 18.10 -12.39
C SER A 671 3.02 18.21 -10.94
N LEU A 672 4.27 18.63 -10.70
CA LEU A 672 4.77 18.84 -9.35
C LEU A 672 3.97 19.91 -8.61
N LEU A 673 3.68 21.04 -9.26
CA LEU A 673 2.87 22.12 -8.69
C LEU A 673 1.45 21.64 -8.37
N TYR A 674 0.82 20.88 -9.26
CA TYR A 674 -0.48 20.26 -9.03
C TYR A 674 -0.47 19.36 -7.78
N ILE A 675 0.55 18.50 -7.65
CA ILE A 675 0.68 17.61 -6.51
C ILE A 675 0.83 18.42 -5.22
N ALA A 676 1.73 19.41 -5.18
CA ALA A 676 1.93 20.26 -4.02
C ALA A 676 0.63 20.94 -3.57
N CYS A 677 -0.12 21.53 -4.50
CA CYS A 677 -1.40 22.19 -4.21
C CYS A 677 -2.46 21.20 -3.66
N THR A 678 -2.51 19.97 -4.18
CA THR A 678 -3.49 18.95 -3.77
C THR A 678 -3.18 18.31 -2.40
N ARG A 679 -2.06 18.67 -1.76
CA ARG A 679 -1.76 18.27 -0.37
C ARG A 679 -2.50 19.10 0.67
N ALA A 680 -3.04 20.26 0.30
CA ALA A 680 -3.79 21.15 1.19
C ALA A 680 -5.23 20.66 1.40
N MET A 681 -5.65 20.64 2.66
CA MET A 681 -7.03 20.27 3.03
C MET A 681 -7.92 21.49 3.24
N HIS A 682 -7.44 22.51 3.95
CA HIS A 682 -8.23 23.67 4.38
C HIS A 682 -7.73 24.99 3.79
N ARG A 683 -6.42 25.20 3.76
CA ARG A 683 -5.83 26.45 3.29
C ARG A 683 -4.62 26.20 2.41
N LEU A 684 -4.56 26.89 1.28
CA LEU A 684 -3.45 26.85 0.34
C LEU A 684 -2.93 28.26 0.11
N THR A 685 -1.62 28.46 0.21
CA THR A 685 -0.97 29.73 -0.10
C THR A 685 0.25 29.46 -0.98
N LEU A 686 0.35 30.17 -2.10
CA LEU A 686 1.52 30.13 -2.96
C LEU A 686 2.26 31.45 -2.85
N THR A 687 3.58 31.40 -2.65
CA THR A 687 4.44 32.60 -2.63
C THR A 687 5.37 32.60 -3.82
N PHE A 688 5.71 33.74 -4.33
CA PHE A 688 6.64 33.90 -5.45
C PHE A 688 7.32 35.24 -5.46
N SER A 689 8.58 35.26 -5.90
CA SER A 689 9.34 36.48 -6.21
C SER A 689 9.43 36.66 -7.72
N GLY A 690 9.22 37.87 -8.20
CA GLY A 690 9.23 38.19 -9.64
C GLY A 690 7.95 37.80 -10.37
N LYS A 691 8.10 37.18 -11.57
CA LYS A 691 6.95 36.78 -12.41
C LYS A 691 6.41 35.43 -11.95
N ARG A 692 5.11 35.38 -11.64
CA ARG A 692 4.44 34.10 -11.31
C ARG A 692 4.48 33.11 -12.47
N THR A 693 4.42 31.83 -12.15
CA THR A 693 4.33 30.77 -13.19
C THR A 693 3.06 30.92 -14.03
N GLY A 694 3.14 30.65 -15.32
CA GLY A 694 2.00 30.66 -16.24
C GLY A 694 0.99 29.52 -16.03
N PHE A 695 1.23 28.63 -15.06
CA PHE A 695 0.29 27.56 -14.71
C PHE A 695 -0.80 28.01 -13.73
N ILE A 696 -0.66 29.21 -13.16
CA ILE A 696 -1.58 29.83 -12.20
C ILE A 696 -2.18 31.09 -12.84
N ASP A 697 -3.10 30.95 -13.75
CA ASP A 697 -3.82 32.08 -14.37
C ASP A 697 -5.19 32.30 -13.74
#